data_c3bf98234b2b34a593ef6be24cadd842
#
_entry.id   c3bf98234b2b34a593ef6be24cadd842
#
_cell.length_a   1.000
_cell.length_b   1.000
_cell.length_c   1.000
_cell.angle_alpha   90.00
_cell.angle_beta   90.00
_cell.angle_gamma   90.00
#
_symmetry.space_group_name_H-M   'P 1'
#
loop_
_entity.id
_entity.type
_entity.pdbx_description
1 polymer ?
#
loop_
_entity_poly.entity_id
_entity_poly.type
_entity_poly.pdbx_seq_one_letter_code
_entity_poly.pdbx_strand_id
1 'polypeptide(L)'
;MKITRRLSLVILCLSVIPRAGVAQPLPGYNSRQFRIERIGDNHVRLIGEVEIERDDWKFFADEVELFTDTDRLLASGNVVYTSAEASVAADRVDFNMRTKTGTFHIAAGTVSLSNSEFDRSLFGTQEPDIYFYGETIEKLGPRKYRITDGGFTTCVQPTPRWELTSSSVVVNLDDYAILKNTVLKVKGVPLFYLPIMWYPIQGDDRATGFLIPAYGSSTFRGQSLSNAFFWAINRSHDATVMHDWFSTAGQGTGAEYRYVGKGNSRGDARAYFLNEPEIALSEDEDDILPARRSFQLTGDLAQTIGANIRARGRVDYFSDITVQQTFHTSVLEASRRERRLLGNIQGNWGGYTLSGTVDWNETFFGETESTLNGSAPRISLKRAEQPIAPNWPIYFSFGAESATLVRQGRSDDEVRDLGVTRFDLNPTIRVPFAKWPFLTVNSSVSWRGTYWTERFDPEQDLQLDEGISRQYFDLESTITGPVFTKIWDTPNNGYAERFKHLIVPTVTLQRLSAINNFDEIIKLEGIDSVVGSVTRVGYGVVNRFLARRRQGDVREALSISLLQNFYTDSQATQFDRRFRTSFNGTPPTRLTPVSLLIRSSPTEQINASLRAEYDTRFGAFREISASGTLAVGDWIQTTGGWSQRRYIEGLTGFDNPTQLNHYLNSSTIVRSRGNRVGGIYNFNYDVLKDRFMQQRFMAYYNAQCCGVSVEYQTFNFVGLGSRLGRRARMPVDKRFNIAFTLAGIGSFSNFFGAFFGSEELR
;
A
#
# COMPACT_ATOMS: atom_id res chain seq x y z
N MET A 1 -1.21 -77.87 -8.49
CA MET A 1 -0.19 -78.89 -8.34
C MET A 1 0.48 -78.63 -7.00
N LYS A 2 -0.03 -79.37 -6.01
CA LYS A 2 0.67 -80.31 -5.18
C LYS A 2 1.81 -79.71 -4.36
N ILE A 3 1.71 -79.63 -3.06
CA ILE A 3 1.89 -80.66 -1.98
C ILE A 3 2.98 -80.11 -1.07
N THR A 4 3.01 -80.00 0.20
CA THR A 4 2.58 -80.75 1.42
C THR A 4 3.14 -79.99 2.61
N ARG A 5 2.38 -79.80 3.68
CA ARG A 5 2.42 -80.49 4.99
C ARG A 5 3.78 -80.85 5.57
N ARG A 6 4.09 -80.34 6.76
CA ARG A 6 4.45 -80.98 8.03
C ARG A 6 4.65 -79.92 9.08
N LEU A 7 3.83 -79.69 10.10
CA LEU A 7 3.58 -80.42 11.32
C LEU A 7 4.88 -80.84 12.10
N SER A 8 5.07 -80.16 13.21
CA SER A 8 5.54 -80.65 14.50
C SER A 8 5.64 -79.44 15.42
N LEU A 9 4.77 -79.30 16.38
CA LEU A 9 4.75 -79.81 17.72
C LEU A 9 6.08 -79.61 18.44
N VAL A 10 6.10 -78.76 19.44
CA VAL A 10 6.74 -79.04 20.73
C VAL A 10 6.75 -77.80 21.64
N ILE A 11 6.10 -77.96 22.74
CA ILE A 11 6.35 -77.56 24.12
C ILE A 11 5.89 -76.16 24.57
N LEU A 12 4.81 -76.29 25.24
CA LEU A 12 4.31 -75.52 26.35
C LEU A 12 5.37 -75.42 27.47
N CYS A 13 6.05 -74.29 27.59
CA CYS A 13 6.63 -73.86 28.85
C CYS A 13 5.82 -72.70 29.35
N LEU A 14 4.91 -73.00 30.24
CA LEU A 14 4.32 -72.03 31.15
C LEU A 14 5.44 -71.48 32.06
N SER A 15 5.99 -70.35 31.70
CA SER A 15 6.63 -69.48 32.65
C SER A 15 5.57 -68.49 33.14
N VAL A 16 5.09 -68.71 34.32
CA VAL A 16 4.35 -67.75 35.13
C VAL A 16 5.26 -66.53 35.34
N ILE A 17 5.09 -65.52 34.50
CA ILE A 17 5.62 -64.21 34.80
C ILE A 17 4.65 -63.63 35.85
N PRO A 18 5.11 -63.32 37.04
CA PRO A 18 4.26 -62.57 37.95
C PRO A 18 3.93 -61.27 37.29
N ARG A 19 2.66 -61.02 37.00
CA ARG A 19 2.18 -59.69 36.76
C ARG A 19 2.52 -58.84 38.01
N ALA A 20 3.60 -58.07 37.94
CA ALA A 20 3.88 -57.03 38.89
C ALA A 20 2.66 -56.12 38.84
N GLY A 21 1.87 -56.14 39.91
CA GLY A 21 0.75 -55.19 40.07
C GLY A 21 1.35 -53.79 39.99
N VAL A 22 0.93 -53.03 39.03
CA VAL A 22 1.22 -51.60 38.96
C VAL A 22 0.57 -50.97 40.19
N ALA A 23 1.34 -50.81 41.27
CA ALA A 23 0.96 -49.94 42.34
C ALA A 23 1.00 -48.51 41.81
N GLN A 24 -0.13 -47.91 41.61
CA GLN A 24 -0.21 -46.48 41.29
C GLN A 24 0.21 -45.71 42.55
N PRO A 25 1.38 -45.06 42.56
CA PRO A 25 1.87 -44.37 43.75
C PRO A 25 1.13 -43.07 44.04
N LEU A 26 0.30 -42.55 43.08
CA LEU A 26 -0.44 -41.32 43.17
C LEU A 26 -1.85 -41.51 42.60
N PRO A 27 -2.92 -41.18 43.34
CA PRO A 27 -4.28 -41.18 42.82
C PRO A 27 -4.41 -40.15 41.68
N GLY A 28 -4.79 -40.61 40.47
CA GLY A 28 -5.02 -39.76 39.28
C GLY A 28 -3.81 -39.50 38.38
N TYR A 29 -2.68 -40.21 38.59
CA TYR A 29 -1.51 -40.16 37.69
C TYR A 29 -1.15 -41.56 37.24
N ASN A 30 -0.81 -41.71 35.96
CA ASN A 30 -0.19 -42.93 35.44
C ASN A 30 1.32 -42.77 35.55
N SER A 31 2.00 -43.73 36.22
CA SER A 31 3.46 -43.71 36.31
C SER A 31 4.06 -45.05 35.89
N ARG A 32 5.21 -45.00 35.22
CA ARG A 32 6.07 -46.18 34.87
C ARG A 32 7.45 -45.90 35.40
N GLN A 33 8.09 -46.91 36.02
CA GLN A 33 9.44 -46.84 36.58
C GLN A 33 10.00 -48.22 36.80
N PHE A 34 11.32 -48.34 36.89
CA PHE A 34 11.95 -49.64 37.20
C PHE A 34 11.86 -49.98 38.66
N ARG A 35 12.00 -49.03 39.58
CA ARG A 35 12.03 -49.23 41.02
C ARG A 35 11.32 -48.13 41.77
N ILE A 36 10.61 -48.50 42.84
CA ILE A 36 9.95 -47.58 43.79
C ILE A 36 10.58 -47.78 45.13
N GLU A 37 11.04 -46.72 45.77
CA GLU A 37 11.52 -46.70 47.15
C GLU A 37 10.61 -45.79 47.95
N ARG A 38 10.01 -46.31 49.03
CA ARG A 38 9.24 -45.55 49.97
C ARG A 38 10.15 -45.09 51.10
N ILE A 39 10.49 -43.79 51.15
CA ILE A 39 11.41 -43.19 52.11
C ILE A 39 10.66 -42.79 53.38
N GLY A 40 9.39 -42.41 53.26
CA GLY A 40 8.51 -42.01 54.37
C GLY A 40 7.04 -42.16 54.00
N ASP A 41 6.15 -41.77 54.93
CA ASP A 41 4.71 -41.88 54.67
C ASP A 41 4.23 -41.02 53.53
N ASN A 42 4.86 -39.86 53.33
CA ASN A 42 4.53 -38.88 52.27
C ASN A 42 5.67 -38.69 51.27
N HIS A 43 6.75 -39.49 51.34
CA HIS A 43 7.93 -39.36 50.49
C HIS A 43 8.23 -40.67 49.74
N VAL A 44 8.09 -40.62 48.41
CA VAL A 44 8.32 -41.74 47.51
C VAL A 44 9.38 -41.36 46.47
N ARG A 45 10.33 -42.24 46.23
CA ARG A 45 11.37 -42.12 45.24
C ARG A 45 11.16 -43.13 44.12
N LEU A 46 11.09 -42.64 42.89
CA LEU A 46 10.94 -43.44 41.69
C LEU A 46 12.29 -43.41 40.98
N ILE A 47 12.80 -44.58 40.56
CA ILE A 47 14.13 -44.72 39.97
C ILE A 47 14.07 -45.51 38.67
N GLY A 48 14.74 -44.99 37.66
CA GLY A 48 14.98 -45.64 36.36
C GLY A 48 13.85 -45.45 35.37
N GLU A 49 14.11 -44.67 34.32
CA GLU A 49 13.19 -44.35 33.21
C GLU A 49 11.78 -43.98 33.71
N VAL A 50 11.71 -43.03 34.62
CA VAL A 50 10.46 -42.62 35.24
C VAL A 50 9.62 -41.83 34.21
N GLU A 51 8.43 -42.33 33.93
CA GLU A 51 7.43 -41.65 33.14
C GLU A 51 6.21 -41.35 33.99
N ILE A 52 5.77 -40.08 34.04
CA ILE A 52 4.55 -39.64 34.73
C ILE A 52 3.66 -38.96 33.71
N GLU A 53 2.44 -39.46 33.54
CA GLU A 53 1.48 -38.92 32.58
C GLU A 53 0.17 -38.51 33.28
N ARG A 54 -0.36 -37.38 32.95
CA ARG A 54 -1.68 -36.90 33.36
C ARG A 54 -2.26 -35.95 32.33
N ASP A 55 -3.51 -36.22 31.91
CA ASP A 55 -4.31 -35.42 31.02
C ASP A 55 -3.54 -34.87 29.80
N ASP A 56 -2.97 -33.67 29.93
CA ASP A 56 -2.38 -32.85 28.88
C ASP A 56 -0.84 -32.74 28.95
N TRP A 57 -0.18 -33.41 29.90
CA TRP A 57 1.28 -33.34 30.01
C TRP A 57 1.94 -34.70 30.37
N LYS A 58 3.20 -34.80 29.93
CA LYS A 58 4.09 -35.95 30.23
C LYS A 58 5.39 -35.45 30.84
N PHE A 59 5.90 -36.24 31.77
CA PHE A 59 7.13 -35.97 32.46
C PHE A 59 8.02 -37.19 32.45
N PHE A 60 9.27 -37.04 32.03
CA PHE A 60 10.29 -38.10 31.99
C PHE A 60 11.48 -37.67 32.85
N ALA A 61 12.12 -38.62 33.58
CA ALA A 61 13.35 -38.36 34.31
C ALA A 61 14.03 -39.70 34.66
N ASP A 62 15.33 -39.66 34.98
CA ASP A 62 16.02 -40.83 35.50
C ASP A 62 15.62 -41.16 36.93
N GLU A 63 15.35 -40.10 37.71
CA GLU A 63 14.94 -40.20 39.10
C GLU A 63 13.94 -39.14 39.46
N VAL A 64 12.89 -39.50 40.23
CA VAL A 64 11.84 -38.57 40.72
C VAL A 64 11.55 -38.81 42.17
N GLU A 65 11.64 -37.79 43.00
CA GLU A 65 11.18 -37.78 44.37
C GLU A 65 9.81 -37.06 44.46
N LEU A 66 8.85 -37.74 45.05
CA LEU A 66 7.48 -37.24 45.19
C LEU A 66 7.16 -36.96 46.65
N PHE A 67 6.73 -35.77 46.98
CA PHE A 67 6.23 -35.38 48.28
C PHE A 67 4.72 -35.19 48.19
N THR A 68 3.97 -36.17 48.64
CA THR A 68 2.50 -36.22 48.45
C THR A 68 1.73 -35.29 49.34
N ASP A 69 2.31 -34.82 50.44
CA ASP A 69 1.75 -33.81 51.33
C ASP A 69 1.78 -32.40 50.76
N THR A 70 2.78 -32.09 49.96
CA THR A 70 3.02 -30.77 49.38
C THR A 70 2.77 -30.72 47.87
N ASP A 71 2.38 -31.84 47.25
CA ASP A 71 2.28 -32.00 45.78
C ASP A 71 3.57 -31.62 45.04
N ARG A 72 4.73 -31.75 45.68
CA ARG A 72 6.03 -31.39 45.14
C ARG A 72 6.71 -32.57 44.49
N LEU A 73 7.26 -32.32 43.33
CA LEU A 73 8.05 -33.29 42.54
C LEU A 73 9.45 -32.70 42.35
N LEU A 74 10.47 -33.48 42.77
CA LEU A 74 11.86 -33.19 42.42
C LEU A 74 12.32 -34.25 41.42
N ALA A 75 12.80 -33.81 40.28
CA ALA A 75 13.32 -34.73 39.26
C ALA A 75 14.77 -34.38 38.91
N SER A 76 15.54 -35.40 38.61
CA SER A 76 16.94 -35.26 38.21
C SER A 76 17.33 -36.28 37.16
N GLY A 77 18.26 -35.91 36.29
CA GLY A 77 18.77 -36.73 35.20
C GLY A 77 17.80 -36.79 34.02
N ASN A 78 18.21 -36.32 32.87
CA ASN A 78 17.47 -36.36 31.61
C ASN A 78 16.00 -35.94 31.72
N VAL A 79 15.72 -34.90 32.48
CA VAL A 79 14.34 -34.47 32.75
C VAL A 79 13.74 -33.90 31.48
N VAL A 80 12.57 -34.38 31.05
CA VAL A 80 11.81 -33.84 29.92
C VAL A 80 10.36 -33.64 30.32
N TYR A 81 9.89 -32.40 30.23
CA TYR A 81 8.49 -32.03 30.38
C TYR A 81 7.90 -31.74 29.02
N THR A 82 6.78 -32.37 28.67
CA THR A 82 6.08 -32.13 27.40
C THR A 82 4.61 -31.87 27.64
N SER A 83 4.11 -30.78 27.03
CA SER A 83 2.69 -30.45 26.97
C SER A 83 2.27 -30.24 25.51
N ALA A 84 0.97 -29.94 25.24
CA ALA A 84 0.49 -29.72 23.89
C ALA A 84 1.17 -28.54 23.18
N GLU A 85 1.64 -27.52 23.92
CA GLU A 85 2.19 -26.26 23.37
C GLU A 85 3.71 -26.15 23.54
N ALA A 86 4.31 -26.87 24.47
CA ALA A 86 5.71 -26.71 24.85
C ALA A 86 6.38 -28.02 25.24
N SER A 87 7.67 -28.13 24.93
CA SER A 87 8.55 -29.17 25.41
C SER A 87 9.80 -28.56 26.05
N VAL A 88 10.14 -28.96 27.28
CA VAL A 88 11.29 -28.45 28.04
C VAL A 88 12.13 -29.61 28.55
N ALA A 89 13.40 -29.63 28.18
CA ALA A 89 14.41 -30.56 28.73
C ALA A 89 15.24 -29.81 29.79
N ALA A 90 15.59 -30.47 30.88
CA ALA A 90 16.37 -29.86 31.97
C ALA A 90 17.26 -30.94 32.65
N ASP A 91 18.30 -30.48 33.34
CA ASP A 91 19.12 -31.36 34.17
C ASP A 91 18.41 -31.74 35.48
N ARG A 92 17.74 -30.76 36.05
CA ARG A 92 16.99 -30.91 37.30
C ARG A 92 15.73 -30.03 37.31
N VAL A 93 14.66 -30.53 37.94
CA VAL A 93 13.37 -29.82 38.05
C VAL A 93 12.83 -29.92 39.46
N ASP A 94 12.35 -28.80 39.97
CA ASP A 94 11.52 -28.66 41.16
C ASP A 94 10.13 -28.18 40.75
N PHE A 95 9.12 -29.03 40.84
CA PHE A 95 7.82 -28.79 40.23
C PHE A 95 6.69 -29.06 41.24
N ASN A 96 5.72 -28.14 41.31
CA ASN A 96 4.50 -28.37 42.08
C ASN A 96 3.38 -28.86 41.16
N MET A 97 2.92 -30.09 41.37
CA MET A 97 1.96 -30.76 40.49
C MET A 97 0.55 -30.16 40.58
N ARG A 98 0.18 -29.52 41.69
CA ARG A 98 -1.14 -28.90 41.88
C ARG A 98 -1.24 -27.55 41.19
N THR A 99 -0.25 -26.69 41.39
CA THR A 99 -0.22 -25.34 40.82
C THR A 99 0.33 -25.33 39.39
N LYS A 100 0.95 -26.45 38.94
CA LYS A 100 1.66 -26.57 37.65
C LYS A 100 2.75 -25.51 37.49
N THR A 101 3.41 -25.11 38.58
CA THR A 101 4.53 -24.17 38.64
C THR A 101 5.82 -24.89 39.08
N GLY A 102 6.98 -24.35 38.69
CA GLY A 102 8.24 -24.95 39.05
C GLY A 102 9.45 -24.30 38.43
N THR A 103 10.63 -24.76 38.83
CA THR A 103 11.93 -24.29 38.36
C THR A 103 12.67 -25.40 37.66
N PHE A 104 13.13 -25.16 36.46
CA PHE A 104 13.92 -26.00 35.61
C PHE A 104 15.34 -25.44 35.57
N HIS A 105 16.34 -26.25 35.91
CA HIS A 105 17.75 -25.88 35.95
C HIS A 105 18.50 -26.41 34.72
N ILE A 106 19.34 -25.59 34.12
CA ILE A 106 20.08 -25.85 32.87
C ILE A 106 19.11 -26.41 31.83
N ALA A 107 18.16 -25.53 31.45
CA ALA A 107 17.01 -25.98 30.68
C ALA A 107 17.02 -25.42 29.25
N ALA A 108 16.51 -26.21 28.32
CA ALA A 108 16.23 -25.81 26.97
C ALA A 108 14.87 -26.34 26.49
N GLY A 109 14.19 -25.62 25.63
CA GLY A 109 12.87 -26.06 25.19
C GLY A 109 12.42 -25.45 23.88
N THR A 110 11.22 -25.87 23.48
CA THR A 110 10.53 -25.36 22.29
C THR A 110 9.09 -25.00 22.64
N VAL A 111 8.61 -23.93 22.02
CA VAL A 111 7.19 -23.52 22.06
C VAL A 111 6.71 -23.36 20.63
N SER A 112 5.59 -24.01 20.30
CA SER A 112 4.97 -23.88 18.99
C SER A 112 3.97 -22.73 18.96
N LEU A 113 4.10 -21.83 17.96
CA LEU A 113 3.20 -20.69 17.74
C LEU A 113 2.15 -21.01 16.66
N SER A 114 1.61 -22.21 16.66
CA SER A 114 0.76 -22.77 15.60
C SER A 114 -0.52 -21.98 15.26
N ASN A 115 -0.92 -20.99 16.06
CA ASN A 115 -2.15 -20.21 15.89
C ASN A 115 -1.94 -18.79 15.37
N SER A 116 -0.73 -18.36 15.05
CA SER A 116 -0.50 -17.00 14.53
C SER A 116 -0.52 -17.00 12.99
N GLU A 117 -1.37 -16.17 12.38
CA GLU A 117 -1.29 -15.83 10.96
C GLU A 117 -0.02 -15.00 10.74
N PHE A 118 1.06 -15.66 10.30
CA PHE A 118 2.25 -14.95 9.88
C PHE A 118 2.03 -14.31 8.50
N ASP A 119 2.33 -13.03 8.40
CA ASP A 119 2.39 -12.34 7.11
C ASP A 119 3.45 -13.03 6.22
N ARG A 120 2.96 -13.80 5.24
CA ARG A 120 3.77 -14.48 4.22
C ARG A 120 4.21 -13.50 3.12
N SER A 121 4.35 -12.22 3.43
CA SER A 121 4.82 -11.19 2.50
C SER A 121 6.18 -11.55 1.90
N LEU A 122 6.86 -10.67 1.22
CA LEU A 122 8.12 -10.84 0.48
C LEU A 122 9.16 -11.80 1.11
N PHE A 123 9.09 -12.02 2.40
CA PHE A 123 9.98 -12.90 3.17
C PHE A 123 9.21 -14.14 3.65
N GLY A 124 8.94 -15.10 2.74
CA GLY A 124 8.27 -16.35 3.08
C GLY A 124 9.03 -17.12 4.15
N THR A 125 8.53 -17.12 5.39
CA THR A 125 9.06 -17.91 6.49
C THR A 125 8.22 -19.16 6.67
N GLN A 126 8.85 -20.26 7.13
CA GLN A 126 8.14 -21.44 7.61
C GLN A 126 7.55 -21.13 9.00
N GLU A 127 6.56 -21.90 9.43
CA GLU A 127 5.99 -21.79 10.78
C GLU A 127 7.10 -21.88 11.82
N PRO A 128 7.34 -20.85 12.64
CA PRO A 128 8.49 -20.84 13.52
C PRO A 128 8.12 -21.42 14.88
N ASP A 129 8.78 -22.52 15.24
CA ASP A 129 8.90 -22.86 16.65
C ASP A 129 9.91 -21.93 17.31
N ILE A 130 9.63 -21.49 18.53
CA ILE A 130 10.58 -20.74 19.34
C ILE A 130 11.41 -21.74 20.13
N TYR A 131 12.71 -21.72 19.93
CA TYR A 131 13.69 -22.45 20.73
C TYR A 131 14.23 -21.51 21.80
N PHE A 132 14.20 -21.91 23.06
CA PHE A 132 14.69 -21.14 24.18
C PHE A 132 15.58 -21.98 25.09
N TYR A 133 16.49 -21.33 25.81
CA TYR A 133 17.35 -21.95 26.81
C TYR A 133 17.67 -20.96 27.92
N GLY A 134 18.10 -21.49 29.07
CA GLY A 134 18.50 -20.65 30.22
C GLY A 134 19.16 -21.48 31.32
N GLU A 135 19.94 -20.80 32.15
CA GLU A 135 20.50 -21.38 33.36
C GLU A 135 19.37 -21.81 34.30
N THR A 136 18.35 -20.98 34.44
CA THR A 136 17.08 -21.33 35.11
C THR A 136 15.88 -20.86 34.32
N ILE A 137 14.87 -21.75 34.24
CA ILE A 137 13.56 -21.44 33.69
C ILE A 137 12.51 -21.65 34.78
N GLU A 138 11.93 -20.58 35.24
CA GLU A 138 10.87 -20.62 36.25
C GLU A 138 9.50 -20.53 35.57
N LYS A 139 8.65 -21.52 35.76
CA LYS A 139 7.24 -21.48 35.39
C LYS A 139 6.46 -20.88 36.55
N LEU A 140 6.12 -19.59 36.43
CA LEU A 140 5.46 -18.79 37.46
C LEU A 140 3.92 -18.94 37.48
N GLY A 141 3.36 -19.49 36.40
CA GLY A 141 1.93 -19.68 36.23
C GLY A 141 1.63 -20.47 34.95
N PRO A 142 0.35 -20.65 34.60
CA PRO A 142 -0.05 -21.42 33.44
C PRO A 142 0.65 -21.01 32.14
N ARG A 143 0.82 -19.71 31.93
CA ARG A 143 1.40 -19.14 30.71
C ARG A 143 2.50 -18.10 30.98
N LYS A 144 3.00 -18.02 32.23
CA LYS A 144 4.03 -17.06 32.62
C LYS A 144 5.32 -17.74 33.01
N TYR A 145 6.41 -17.35 32.37
CA TYR A 145 7.75 -17.90 32.52
C TYR A 145 8.77 -16.81 32.81
N ARG A 146 9.80 -17.13 33.57
CA ARG A 146 11.00 -16.33 33.74
C ARG A 146 12.21 -17.17 33.33
N ILE A 147 13.04 -16.65 32.46
CA ILE A 147 14.30 -17.25 32.05
C ILE A 147 15.41 -16.35 32.57
N THR A 148 16.38 -16.93 33.25
CA THR A 148 17.56 -16.22 33.78
C THR A 148 18.78 -16.73 33.02
N ASP A 149 19.64 -15.79 32.60
CA ASP A 149 20.86 -16.03 31.85
C ASP A 149 20.63 -17.02 30.68
N GLY A 150 19.80 -16.59 29.76
CA GLY A 150 19.36 -17.43 28.65
C GLY A 150 19.14 -16.66 27.36
N GLY A 151 18.55 -17.36 26.40
CA GLY A 151 18.25 -16.78 25.11
C GLY A 151 17.18 -17.53 24.36
N PHE A 152 16.80 -16.98 23.23
CA PHE A 152 15.87 -17.64 22.32
C PHE A 152 16.17 -17.31 20.86
N THR A 153 15.67 -18.18 19.97
CA THR A 153 15.76 -18.07 18.53
C THR A 153 14.58 -18.80 17.87
N THR A 154 14.23 -18.41 16.64
CA THR A 154 13.32 -19.20 15.79
C THR A 154 14.10 -20.04 14.75
N CYS A 155 15.43 -20.00 14.80
CA CYS A 155 16.27 -20.80 13.93
C CYS A 155 16.38 -22.23 14.43
N VAL A 156 16.37 -23.20 13.50
CA VAL A 156 16.59 -24.62 13.83
C VAL A 156 17.97 -24.83 14.45
N GLN A 157 17.99 -25.53 15.58
CA GLN A 157 19.19 -25.92 16.30
C GLN A 157 20.00 -26.99 15.50
N PRO A 158 21.31 -27.22 15.77
CA PRO A 158 22.08 -26.68 16.90
C PRO A 158 22.82 -25.36 16.64
N THR A 159 22.81 -24.84 15.44
CA THR A 159 23.55 -23.60 15.07
C THR A 159 22.62 -22.52 14.56
N PRO A 160 22.00 -21.75 15.45
CA PRO A 160 21.10 -20.69 15.04
C PRO A 160 21.84 -19.60 14.24
N ARG A 161 21.21 -19.09 13.21
CA ARG A 161 21.78 -17.97 12.44
C ARG A 161 21.70 -16.67 13.22
N TRP A 162 20.69 -16.54 14.07
CA TRP A 162 20.55 -15.45 15.01
C TRP A 162 20.00 -15.98 16.34
N GLU A 163 20.38 -15.33 17.42
CA GLU A 163 19.85 -15.54 18.75
C GLU A 163 19.78 -14.22 19.51
N LEU A 164 18.79 -14.09 20.39
CA LEU A 164 18.72 -13.05 21.39
C LEU A 164 19.13 -13.65 22.73
N THR A 165 20.22 -13.19 23.30
CA THR A 165 20.68 -13.55 24.65
C THR A 165 20.36 -12.45 25.64
N SER A 166 19.95 -12.79 26.86
CA SER A 166 19.45 -11.84 27.86
C SER A 166 19.78 -12.31 29.25
N SER A 167 20.09 -11.38 30.15
CA SER A 167 20.28 -11.72 31.58
C SER A 167 18.98 -12.14 32.24
N SER A 168 17.84 -11.61 31.79
CA SER A 168 16.52 -12.01 32.25
C SER A 168 15.48 -11.80 31.18
N VAL A 169 14.64 -12.82 30.94
CA VAL A 169 13.46 -12.77 30.08
C VAL A 169 12.23 -13.14 30.88
N VAL A 170 11.26 -12.25 30.99
CA VAL A 170 9.95 -12.55 31.57
C VAL A 170 8.96 -12.66 30.42
N VAL A 171 8.40 -13.85 30.21
CA VAL A 171 7.45 -14.14 29.14
C VAL A 171 6.07 -14.36 29.72
N ASN A 172 5.09 -13.64 29.20
CA ASN A 172 3.68 -13.92 29.36
C ASN A 172 3.14 -14.29 27.98
N LEU A 173 2.85 -15.58 27.73
CA LEU A 173 2.48 -16.10 26.40
C LEU A 173 1.19 -15.48 25.82
N ASP A 174 0.38 -14.81 26.63
CA ASP A 174 -0.85 -14.13 26.19
C ASP A 174 -0.66 -12.62 25.94
N ASP A 175 0.51 -12.08 26.23
CA ASP A 175 0.63 -10.63 26.33
C ASP A 175 2.00 -10.14 25.82
N TYR A 176 3.10 -10.36 26.58
CA TYR A 176 4.40 -9.78 26.25
C TYR A 176 5.59 -10.59 26.76
N ALA A 177 6.77 -10.31 26.21
CA ALA A 177 8.05 -10.65 26.80
C ALA A 177 8.84 -9.38 27.15
N ILE A 178 9.37 -9.30 28.36
CA ILE A 178 10.33 -8.27 28.77
C ILE A 178 11.70 -8.90 28.88
N LEU A 179 12.63 -8.36 28.09
CA LEU A 179 14.02 -8.80 28.08
C LEU A 179 14.91 -7.70 28.66
N LYS A 180 15.86 -8.09 29.51
CA LYS A 180 16.83 -7.15 30.10
C LYS A 180 18.25 -7.52 29.65
N ASN A 181 19.07 -6.51 29.37
CA ASN A 181 20.45 -6.64 28.91
C ASN A 181 20.53 -7.58 27.70
N THR A 182 19.74 -7.29 26.67
CA THR A 182 19.59 -8.16 25.51
C THR A 182 20.65 -7.89 24.46
N VAL A 183 21.29 -8.93 23.97
CA VAL A 183 22.25 -8.90 22.86
C VAL A 183 21.72 -9.71 21.70
N LEU A 184 21.54 -9.07 20.55
CA LEU A 184 21.30 -9.78 19.30
C LEU A 184 22.66 -10.27 18.76
N LYS A 185 22.78 -11.59 18.62
CA LYS A 185 23.92 -12.24 17.99
C LYS A 185 23.51 -12.83 16.64
N VAL A 186 24.35 -12.66 15.63
CA VAL A 186 24.19 -13.31 14.31
C VAL A 186 25.41 -14.18 14.08
N LYS A 187 25.19 -15.50 13.94
CA LYS A 187 26.26 -16.50 13.88
C LYS A 187 27.29 -16.35 15.03
N GLY A 188 26.80 -16.07 16.22
CA GLY A 188 27.62 -15.88 17.42
C GLY A 188 28.30 -14.50 17.57
N VAL A 189 28.25 -13.66 16.54
CA VAL A 189 28.80 -12.27 16.60
C VAL A 189 27.77 -11.34 17.19
N PRO A 190 28.06 -10.61 18.29
CA PRO A 190 27.15 -9.61 18.84
C PRO A 190 27.05 -8.41 17.91
N LEU A 191 25.83 -8.11 17.46
CA LEU A 191 25.57 -6.97 16.55
C LEU A 191 24.92 -5.80 17.26
N PHE A 192 24.09 -6.07 18.25
CA PHE A 192 23.25 -5.03 18.83
C PHE A 192 22.95 -5.33 20.30
N TYR A 193 22.98 -4.29 21.15
CA TYR A 193 22.70 -4.37 22.59
C TYR A 193 21.52 -3.46 22.94
N LEU A 194 20.56 -3.99 23.71
CA LEU A 194 19.43 -3.26 24.27
C LEU A 194 19.39 -3.47 25.79
N PRO A 195 19.40 -2.41 26.59
CA PRO A 195 19.27 -2.54 28.04
C PRO A 195 17.93 -3.11 28.47
N ILE A 196 16.84 -2.74 27.78
CA ILE A 196 15.49 -3.28 27.98
C ILE A 196 14.83 -3.39 26.61
N MET A 197 14.23 -4.55 26.34
CA MET A 197 13.41 -4.80 25.18
C MET A 197 12.06 -5.34 25.63
N TRP A 198 10.98 -4.78 25.14
CA TRP A 198 9.64 -5.30 25.30
C TRP A 198 9.17 -5.88 23.96
N TYR A 199 8.76 -7.14 23.97
CA TYR A 199 8.35 -7.88 22.80
C TYR A 199 6.93 -8.45 22.98
N PRO A 200 6.00 -8.18 22.05
CA PRO A 200 4.65 -8.75 22.06
C PRO A 200 4.67 -10.20 21.59
N ILE A 201 3.93 -11.08 22.28
CA ILE A 201 3.85 -12.50 21.96
C ILE A 201 2.50 -12.88 21.36
N GLN A 202 1.49 -12.03 21.44
CA GLN A 202 0.16 -12.34 20.90
C GLN A 202 0.12 -12.30 19.39
N GLY A 203 -0.35 -13.39 18.76
CA GLY A 203 -0.49 -13.52 17.31
C GLY A 203 -1.58 -12.63 16.68
N ASP A 204 -2.59 -12.23 17.47
CA ASP A 204 -3.76 -11.50 16.97
C ASP A 204 -3.86 -10.04 17.44
N ASP A 205 -3.16 -9.64 18.48
CA ASP A 205 -3.24 -8.28 19.03
C ASP A 205 -1.93 -7.51 18.81
N ARG A 206 -2.03 -6.30 18.26
CA ARG A 206 -0.94 -5.33 18.12
C ARG A 206 -0.38 -4.99 19.48
N ALA A 207 0.91 -5.13 19.69
CA ALA A 207 1.50 -4.88 21.00
C ALA A 207 2.44 -3.67 21.00
N THR A 208 2.44 -2.96 22.12
CA THR A 208 3.23 -1.76 22.38
C THR A 208 4.71 -2.12 22.57
N GLY A 209 5.62 -1.36 21.94
CA GLY A 209 7.04 -1.58 22.12
C GLY A 209 7.92 -0.73 21.21
N PHE A 210 9.22 -0.72 21.50
CA PHE A 210 10.21 -0.13 20.61
C PHE A 210 10.34 -0.98 19.36
N LEU A 211 10.28 -0.31 18.22
CA LEU A 211 10.64 -0.92 16.95
C LEU A 211 12.18 -0.98 16.84
N ILE A 212 12.67 -1.94 16.10
CA ILE A 212 14.11 -2.13 15.97
C ILE A 212 14.69 -0.97 15.15
N PRO A 213 15.80 -0.36 15.62
CA PRO A 213 16.41 0.77 14.94
C PRO A 213 16.86 0.42 13.53
N ALA A 214 16.66 1.35 12.60
CA ALA A 214 17.14 1.22 11.23
C ALA A 214 18.38 2.10 11.01
N TYR A 215 19.34 1.54 10.30
CA TYR A 215 20.55 2.23 9.89
C TYR A 215 20.59 2.42 8.37
N GLY A 216 20.95 3.62 7.94
CA GLY A 216 21.11 3.96 6.53
C GLY A 216 22.24 4.97 6.32
N SER A 217 22.59 5.16 5.07
CA SER A 217 23.55 6.20 4.64
C SER A 217 23.05 6.86 3.37
N SER A 218 23.20 8.17 3.29
CA SER A 218 22.81 8.97 2.11
C SER A 218 23.83 10.08 1.90
N THR A 219 24.05 10.47 0.66
CA THR A 219 24.97 11.58 0.34
C THR A 219 24.48 12.89 0.97
N PHE A 220 23.17 13.12 0.99
CA PHE A 220 22.57 14.35 1.53
C PHE A 220 22.40 14.32 3.05
N ARG A 221 21.90 13.20 3.60
CA ARG A 221 21.59 13.09 5.04
C ARG A 221 22.79 12.64 5.88
N GLY A 222 23.85 12.14 5.25
CA GLY A 222 24.92 11.43 5.92
C GLY A 222 24.48 10.07 6.44
N GLN A 223 25.03 9.64 7.56
CA GLN A 223 24.59 8.44 8.27
C GLN A 223 23.27 8.72 8.99
N SER A 224 22.40 7.76 9.04
CA SER A 224 21.11 7.88 9.70
C SER A 224 20.85 6.72 10.65
N LEU A 225 20.29 7.04 11.81
CA LEU A 225 19.78 6.11 12.78
C LEU A 225 18.33 6.50 13.10
N SER A 226 17.42 5.61 12.82
CA SER A 226 15.99 5.82 13.03
C SER A 226 15.47 4.93 14.15
N ASN A 227 14.77 5.50 15.11
CA ASN A 227 14.14 4.82 16.22
C ASN A 227 12.64 5.10 16.22
N ALA A 228 11.83 4.12 16.60
CA ALA A 228 10.41 4.34 16.74
C ALA A 228 9.85 3.53 17.91
N PHE A 229 8.80 4.07 18.51
CA PHE A 229 8.02 3.43 19.56
C PHE A 229 6.58 3.27 19.07
N PHE A 230 6.12 2.03 18.97
CA PHE A 230 4.76 1.70 18.61
C PHE A 230 3.93 1.54 19.87
N TRP A 231 2.78 2.20 19.94
CA TRP A 231 1.84 2.15 21.05
C TRP A 231 0.50 1.59 20.55
N ALA A 232 0.22 0.35 20.90
CA ALA A 232 -1.10 -0.26 20.73
C ALA A 232 -2.02 0.24 21.83
N ILE A 233 -2.77 1.31 21.58
CA ILE A 233 -3.68 1.92 22.56
C ILE A 233 -4.81 0.95 22.90
N ASN A 234 -5.40 0.33 21.85
CA ASN A 234 -6.38 -0.76 21.95
C ASN A 234 -6.53 -1.45 20.58
N ARG A 235 -7.46 -2.38 20.42
CA ARG A 235 -7.69 -3.12 19.15
C ARG A 235 -8.01 -2.22 17.95
N SER A 236 -8.57 -1.06 18.20
CA SER A 236 -9.04 -0.14 17.15
C SER A 236 -8.14 1.08 16.95
N HIS A 237 -7.19 1.32 17.85
CA HIS A 237 -6.36 2.53 17.86
C HIS A 237 -4.91 2.18 18.13
N ASP A 238 -4.02 2.75 17.34
CA ASP A 238 -2.58 2.69 17.56
C ASP A 238 -1.90 4.02 17.26
N ALA A 239 -0.72 4.19 17.81
CA ALA A 239 0.14 5.34 17.53
C ALA A 239 1.60 4.89 17.41
N THR A 240 2.38 5.62 16.63
CA THR A 240 3.83 5.41 16.49
C THR A 240 4.53 6.74 16.70
N VAL A 241 5.49 6.80 17.60
CA VAL A 241 6.38 7.96 17.78
C VAL A 241 7.73 7.63 17.18
N MET A 242 8.28 8.53 16.36
CA MET A 242 9.50 8.33 15.61
C MET A 242 10.55 9.38 15.97
N HIS A 243 11.80 8.97 15.99
CA HIS A 243 12.95 9.85 16.13
C HIS A 243 14.04 9.41 15.18
N ASP A 244 14.53 10.35 14.37
CA ASP A 244 15.58 10.15 13.40
C ASP A 244 16.76 11.04 13.73
N TRP A 245 17.93 10.45 13.72
CA TRP A 245 19.19 11.17 13.75
C TRP A 245 19.88 11.06 12.39
N PHE A 246 20.27 12.18 11.85
CA PHE A 246 21.04 12.29 10.61
C PHE A 246 22.36 13.03 10.90
N SER A 247 23.49 12.46 10.48
CA SER A 247 24.79 13.08 10.79
C SER A 247 24.98 14.44 10.10
N THR A 248 24.32 14.68 8.97
CA THR A 248 24.41 15.93 8.20
C THR A 248 23.11 16.72 8.21
N ALA A 249 21.96 16.06 8.07
CA ALA A 249 20.67 16.74 7.94
C ALA A 249 19.97 17.06 9.27
N GLY A 250 20.54 16.72 10.43
CA GLY A 250 20.03 17.09 11.73
C GLY A 250 19.14 16.05 12.41
N GLN A 251 18.07 16.45 13.05
CA GLN A 251 17.21 15.55 13.83
C GLN A 251 15.73 15.70 13.45
N GLY A 252 15.09 14.55 13.24
CA GLY A 252 13.69 14.44 12.95
C GLY A 252 12.89 13.82 14.09
N THR A 253 11.69 14.32 14.33
CA THR A 253 10.71 13.73 15.26
C THR A 253 9.35 13.67 14.61
N GLY A 254 8.64 12.58 14.80
CA GLY A 254 7.33 12.39 14.21
C GLY A 254 6.41 11.57 15.07
N ALA A 255 5.12 11.67 14.78
CA ALA A 255 4.09 10.84 15.37
C ALA A 255 3.08 10.45 14.27
N GLU A 256 2.64 9.22 14.30
CA GLU A 256 1.57 8.69 13.47
C GLU A 256 0.49 8.12 14.39
N TYR A 257 -0.76 8.38 14.07
CA TYR A 257 -1.92 7.84 14.77
C TYR A 257 -2.85 7.19 13.75
N ARG A 258 -3.35 5.99 14.05
CA ARG A 258 -4.28 5.25 13.19
C ARG A 258 -5.44 4.71 13.99
N TYR A 259 -6.60 4.65 13.34
CA TYR A 259 -7.76 4.01 13.93
C TYR A 259 -8.61 3.26 12.90
N VAL A 260 -9.30 2.23 13.37
CA VAL A 260 -10.31 1.48 12.63
C VAL A 260 -11.57 1.39 13.49
N GLY A 261 -12.68 1.91 12.99
CA GLY A 261 -13.97 1.95 13.67
C GLY A 261 -15.02 1.05 13.02
N LYS A 262 -16.24 1.14 13.51
CA LYS A 262 -17.39 0.40 12.96
C LYS A 262 -17.74 0.90 11.55
N GLY A 263 -18.32 0.01 10.70
CA GLY A 263 -18.86 0.37 9.38
C GLY A 263 -17.80 0.82 8.37
N ASN A 264 -16.62 0.22 8.39
CA ASN A 264 -15.47 0.60 7.56
C ASN A 264 -14.92 2.02 7.83
N SER A 265 -15.20 2.56 9.02
CA SER A 265 -14.58 3.82 9.46
C SER A 265 -13.11 3.58 9.75
N ARG A 266 -12.25 4.40 9.18
CA ARG A 266 -10.79 4.33 9.39
C ARG A 266 -10.17 5.71 9.18
N GLY A 267 -9.04 5.92 9.79
CA GLY A 267 -8.24 7.12 9.55
C GLY A 267 -6.83 6.96 10.07
N ASP A 268 -5.96 7.72 9.46
CA ASP A 268 -4.59 7.90 9.86
C ASP A 268 -4.22 9.38 9.83
N ALA A 269 -3.31 9.77 10.70
CA ALA A 269 -2.71 11.10 10.74
C ALA A 269 -1.25 10.97 11.12
N ARG A 270 -0.38 11.62 10.37
CA ARG A 270 1.07 11.65 10.61
C ARG A 270 1.56 13.08 10.59
N ALA A 271 2.31 13.44 11.62
CA ALA A 271 3.06 14.70 11.69
C ALA A 271 4.54 14.38 11.85
N TYR A 272 5.38 15.04 11.08
CA TYR A 272 6.83 14.89 11.15
C TYR A 272 7.50 16.25 11.06
N PHE A 273 8.48 16.49 11.92
CA PHE A 273 9.26 17.71 12.03
C PHE A 273 10.74 17.37 11.90
N LEU A 274 11.47 18.15 11.11
CA LEU A 274 12.91 18.04 10.95
C LEU A 274 13.55 19.38 11.30
N ASN A 275 14.50 19.34 12.23
CA ASN A 275 15.37 20.47 12.54
C ASN A 275 16.66 20.29 11.73
N GLU A 276 16.80 21.05 10.67
CA GLU A 276 17.96 21.04 9.78
C GLU A 276 18.97 22.08 10.25
N PRO A 277 20.23 21.70 10.47
CA PRO A 277 21.30 22.65 10.77
C PRO A 277 21.65 23.46 9.52
N GLU A 278 22.49 24.44 9.69
CA GLU A 278 23.15 25.13 8.60
C GLU A 278 24.08 24.17 7.86
N ILE A 279 24.03 24.16 6.53
CA ILE A 279 24.82 23.25 5.68
C ILE A 279 25.50 24.06 4.59
N ALA A 280 26.83 24.00 4.51
CA ALA A 280 27.59 24.49 3.37
C ALA A 280 27.46 23.52 2.19
N LEU A 281 27.03 24.02 1.02
CA LEU A 281 26.88 23.21 -0.19
C LEU A 281 28.15 23.17 -1.04
N SER A 282 29.06 24.13 -0.85
CA SER A 282 30.34 24.22 -1.52
C SER A 282 31.41 24.75 -0.55
N GLU A 283 32.66 24.71 -0.99
CA GLU A 283 33.78 25.34 -0.22
C GLU A 283 33.72 26.90 -0.26
N ASP A 284 32.86 27.45 -1.09
CA ASP A 284 32.64 28.90 -1.17
C ASP A 284 31.70 29.36 -0.04
N GLU A 285 32.12 30.34 0.74
CA GLU A 285 31.39 30.89 1.91
C GLU A 285 29.96 31.43 1.56
N ASP A 286 29.67 31.67 0.29
CA ASP A 286 28.38 32.24 -0.17
C ASP A 286 27.31 31.19 -0.46
N ASP A 287 27.59 29.89 -0.42
CA ASP A 287 26.64 28.81 -0.77
C ASP A 287 26.21 28.01 0.47
N ILE A 288 25.70 28.73 1.46
CA ILE A 288 25.25 28.18 2.74
C ILE A 288 23.71 28.05 2.74
N LEU A 289 23.22 26.87 3.08
CA LEU A 289 21.81 26.66 3.44
C LEU A 289 21.62 27.01 4.92
N PRO A 290 20.82 28.04 5.27
CA PRO A 290 20.59 28.40 6.67
C PRO A 290 19.83 27.30 7.42
N ALA A 291 20.04 27.25 8.73
CA ALA A 291 19.28 26.38 9.63
C ALA A 291 17.79 26.65 9.50
N ARG A 292 16.96 25.59 9.46
CA ARG A 292 15.52 25.70 9.32
C ARG A 292 14.76 24.59 10.04
N ARG A 293 13.47 24.82 10.25
CA ARG A 293 12.50 23.80 10.66
C ARG A 293 11.60 23.45 9.50
N SER A 294 11.64 22.20 9.10
CA SER A 294 10.77 21.63 8.07
C SER A 294 9.72 20.75 8.72
N PHE A 295 8.52 20.71 8.16
CA PHE A 295 7.48 19.79 8.64
C PHE A 295 6.60 19.29 7.51
N GLN A 296 6.03 18.11 7.75
CA GLN A 296 5.03 17.48 6.91
C GLN A 296 3.89 16.96 7.77
N LEU A 297 2.66 17.21 7.32
CA LEU A 297 1.43 16.69 7.91
C LEU A 297 0.66 15.94 6.83
N THR A 298 0.43 14.65 7.04
CA THR A 298 -0.35 13.80 6.13
C THR A 298 -1.43 13.08 6.91
N GLY A 299 -2.54 12.74 6.27
CA GLY A 299 -3.58 11.93 6.89
C GLY A 299 -4.76 11.72 5.97
N ASP A 300 -5.39 10.58 6.14
CA ASP A 300 -6.62 10.19 5.45
C ASP A 300 -7.69 9.81 6.47
N LEU A 301 -8.91 10.25 6.23
CA LEU A 301 -10.09 9.98 7.05
C LEU A 301 -11.19 9.42 6.17
N ALA A 302 -11.74 8.28 6.54
CA ALA A 302 -12.97 7.74 5.99
C ALA A 302 -13.89 7.32 7.13
N GLN A 303 -14.97 8.07 7.34
CA GLN A 303 -15.90 7.88 8.44
C GLN A 303 -17.30 7.58 7.93
N THR A 304 -17.90 6.50 8.40
CA THR A 304 -19.31 6.19 8.19
C THR A 304 -20.12 6.68 9.38
N ILE A 305 -21.09 7.56 9.12
CA ILE A 305 -21.96 8.17 10.12
C ILE A 305 -23.38 7.64 9.89
N GLY A 306 -23.77 6.63 10.65
CA GLY A 306 -25.04 5.94 10.42
C GLY A 306 -25.08 5.18 9.08
N ALA A 307 -26.28 4.95 8.54
CA ALA A 307 -26.46 4.14 7.35
C ALA A 307 -26.16 4.90 6.02
N ASN A 308 -26.39 6.20 6.00
CA ASN A 308 -26.50 6.97 4.76
C ASN A 308 -25.44 8.07 4.60
N ILE A 309 -24.70 8.41 5.65
CA ILE A 309 -23.76 9.53 5.64
C ILE A 309 -22.32 9.00 5.72
N ARG A 310 -21.47 9.53 4.85
CA ARG A 310 -20.02 9.26 4.83
C ARG A 310 -19.27 10.57 4.82
N ALA A 311 -18.25 10.64 5.68
CA ALA A 311 -17.30 11.74 5.69
C ALA A 311 -15.92 11.23 5.24
N ARG A 312 -15.20 12.04 4.46
CA ARG A 312 -13.83 11.79 4.01
C ARG A 312 -13.01 13.04 4.22
N GLY A 313 -11.80 12.85 4.69
CA GLY A 313 -10.83 13.91 4.81
C GLY A 313 -9.49 13.46 4.27
N ARG A 314 -8.74 14.38 3.69
CA ARG A 314 -7.35 14.18 3.30
C ARG A 314 -6.55 15.43 3.59
N VAL A 315 -5.45 15.25 4.26
CA VAL A 315 -4.48 16.31 4.53
C VAL A 315 -3.15 15.86 3.97
N ASP A 316 -2.54 16.72 3.16
CA ASP A 316 -1.21 16.53 2.64
C ASP A 316 -0.56 17.91 2.55
N TYR A 317 0.08 18.28 3.65
CA TYR A 317 0.61 19.60 3.86
C TYR A 317 2.10 19.51 4.25
N PHE A 318 2.92 20.37 3.69
CA PHE A 318 4.34 20.46 3.99
C PHE A 318 4.77 21.94 4.10
N SER A 319 5.84 22.21 4.85
CA SER A 319 6.32 23.59 5.07
C SER A 319 6.80 24.27 3.79
N ASP A 320 7.53 23.54 2.96
CA ASP A 320 8.08 24.01 1.69
C ASP A 320 8.32 22.85 0.72
N ILE A 321 8.48 23.13 -0.57
CA ILE A 321 8.63 22.11 -1.61
C ILE A 321 9.91 21.26 -1.47
N THR A 322 10.94 21.75 -0.80
CA THR A 322 12.19 21.02 -0.61
C THR A 322 12.07 19.92 0.44
N VAL A 323 11.03 19.99 1.31
CA VAL A 323 10.68 18.94 2.27
C VAL A 323 10.39 17.61 1.56
N GLN A 324 9.61 17.65 0.49
CA GLN A 324 9.27 16.44 -0.27
C GLN A 324 10.52 15.72 -0.77
N GLN A 325 11.49 16.49 -1.19
CA GLN A 325 12.76 16.00 -1.70
C GLN A 325 13.64 15.37 -0.60
N THR A 326 13.56 15.90 0.59
CA THR A 326 14.35 15.40 1.74
C THR A 326 13.78 14.09 2.29
N PHE A 327 12.45 13.95 2.31
CA PHE A 327 11.80 12.84 3.01
C PHE A 327 11.45 11.65 2.10
N HIS A 328 11.20 11.87 0.82
CA HIS A 328 10.72 10.79 -0.05
C HIS A 328 11.84 10.05 -0.77
N THR A 329 11.59 8.78 -1.06
CA THR A 329 12.50 7.89 -1.80
C THR A 329 12.06 7.61 -3.22
N SER A 330 10.84 7.98 -3.59
CA SER A 330 10.34 7.93 -4.96
C SER A 330 10.53 9.27 -5.64
N VAL A 331 10.99 9.28 -6.89
CA VAL A 331 11.08 10.53 -7.69
C VAL A 331 9.72 11.18 -7.84
N LEU A 332 8.67 10.39 -8.00
CA LEU A 332 7.30 10.90 -8.15
C LEU A 332 6.86 11.67 -6.91
N GLU A 333 7.07 11.12 -5.74
CA GLU A 333 6.74 11.76 -4.46
C GLU A 333 7.68 12.95 -4.17
N ALA A 334 8.97 12.77 -4.37
CA ALA A 334 9.97 13.82 -4.15
C ALA A 334 9.82 15.02 -5.12
N SER A 335 9.23 14.82 -6.29
CA SER A 335 8.92 15.89 -7.27
C SER A 335 7.53 16.51 -7.10
N ARG A 336 6.76 16.04 -6.14
CA ARG A 336 5.41 16.54 -5.88
C ARG A 336 5.45 17.98 -5.36
N ARG A 337 4.66 18.85 -5.98
CA ARG A 337 4.62 20.28 -5.70
C ARG A 337 3.25 20.75 -5.22
N GLU A 338 2.43 19.83 -4.79
CA GLU A 338 1.04 20.12 -4.45
C GLU A 338 0.82 19.89 -2.95
N ARG A 339 0.31 20.91 -2.27
CA ARG A 339 -0.33 20.78 -0.95
C ARG A 339 -1.82 20.58 -1.17
N ARG A 340 -2.41 19.67 -0.42
CA ARG A 340 -3.84 19.38 -0.54
C ARG A 340 -4.52 19.25 0.81
N LEU A 341 -5.65 19.95 0.94
CA LEU A 341 -6.60 19.78 2.04
C LEU A 341 -7.95 19.47 1.42
N LEU A 342 -8.53 18.34 1.76
CA LEU A 342 -9.83 17.89 1.29
C LEU A 342 -10.69 17.46 2.46
N GLY A 343 -11.87 18.02 2.58
CA GLY A 343 -12.93 17.58 3.47
C GLY A 343 -14.22 17.38 2.67
N ASN A 344 -14.85 16.22 2.76
CA ASN A 344 -16.11 15.93 2.10
C ASN A 344 -17.03 15.17 3.04
N ILE A 345 -18.27 15.62 3.13
CA ILE A 345 -19.37 14.91 3.78
C ILE A 345 -20.47 14.67 2.76
N GLN A 346 -20.92 13.44 2.65
CA GLN A 346 -21.93 13.03 1.67
C GLN A 346 -23.01 12.17 2.32
N GLY A 347 -24.26 12.52 2.04
CA GLY A 347 -25.42 11.72 2.42
C GLY A 347 -26.21 11.27 1.21
N ASN A 348 -26.80 10.03 1.27
CA ASN A 348 -27.58 9.45 0.19
C ASN A 348 -28.94 8.98 0.71
N TRP A 349 -30.03 9.47 0.12
CA TRP A 349 -31.39 9.13 0.52
C TRP A 349 -32.31 9.04 -0.72
N GLY A 350 -32.92 7.89 -0.96
CA GLY A 350 -33.97 7.71 -1.97
C GLY A 350 -33.57 8.17 -3.38
N GLY A 351 -32.30 8.04 -3.76
CA GLY A 351 -31.78 8.49 -5.05
C GLY A 351 -31.31 9.95 -5.06
N TYR A 352 -31.36 10.64 -3.91
CA TYR A 352 -30.77 11.96 -3.74
C TYR A 352 -29.42 11.85 -3.02
N THR A 353 -28.47 12.66 -3.47
CA THR A 353 -27.14 12.79 -2.86
C THR A 353 -26.94 14.26 -2.50
N LEU A 354 -26.76 14.52 -1.21
CA LEU A 354 -26.33 15.84 -0.71
C LEU A 354 -24.86 15.71 -0.30
N SER A 355 -24.01 16.61 -0.79
CA SER A 355 -22.61 16.66 -0.40
C SER A 355 -22.15 18.07 -0.06
N GLY A 356 -21.33 18.17 0.99
CA GLY A 356 -20.57 19.36 1.36
C GLY A 356 -19.08 19.06 1.19
N THR A 357 -18.34 19.93 0.51
CA THR A 357 -16.92 19.78 0.22
C THR A 357 -16.17 21.05 0.54
N VAL A 358 -15.00 20.89 1.14
CA VAL A 358 -13.96 21.92 1.20
C VAL A 358 -12.73 21.30 0.55
N ASP A 359 -12.20 21.92 -0.49
CA ASP A 359 -11.05 21.42 -1.25
C ASP A 359 -10.10 22.59 -1.52
N TRP A 360 -8.84 22.43 -1.09
CA TRP A 360 -7.76 23.38 -1.36
C TRP A 360 -6.58 22.62 -1.94
N ASN A 361 -6.16 23.03 -3.11
CA ASN A 361 -5.00 22.47 -3.80
C ASN A 361 -4.07 23.61 -4.21
N GLU A 362 -2.92 23.71 -3.54
CA GLU A 362 -1.88 24.70 -3.83
C GLU A 362 -0.75 24.03 -4.60
N THR A 363 -0.51 24.52 -5.82
CA THR A 363 0.55 24.02 -6.71
C THR A 363 1.68 25.03 -6.77
N PHE A 364 2.88 24.60 -6.45
CA PHE A 364 4.11 25.41 -6.43
C PHE A 364 4.81 25.38 -7.79
N PHE A 365 5.19 26.53 -8.29
CA PHE A 365 6.02 26.71 -9.48
C PHE A 365 7.44 27.16 -9.14
N GLY A 366 7.61 27.76 -7.97
CA GLY A 366 8.86 28.20 -7.37
C GLY A 366 8.84 28.05 -5.85
N GLU A 367 9.82 28.62 -5.15
CA GLU A 367 9.82 28.65 -3.68
C GLU A 367 8.72 29.55 -3.14
N THR A 368 8.48 30.68 -3.79
CA THR A 368 7.53 31.71 -3.42
C THR A 368 6.32 31.78 -4.36
N GLU A 369 6.45 31.21 -5.56
CA GLU A 369 5.40 31.21 -6.56
C GLU A 369 4.49 30.01 -6.43
N SER A 370 3.21 30.24 -6.22
CA SER A 370 2.20 29.18 -6.16
C SER A 370 0.86 29.62 -6.71
N THR A 371 0.04 28.64 -7.07
CA THR A 371 -1.39 28.85 -7.37
C THR A 371 -2.23 27.98 -6.47
N LEU A 372 -3.05 28.59 -5.66
CA LEU A 372 -4.07 27.94 -4.85
C LEU A 372 -5.37 27.87 -5.65
N ASN A 373 -5.91 26.66 -5.80
CA ASN A 373 -7.20 26.40 -6.42
C ASN A 373 -8.06 25.56 -5.47
N GLY A 374 -9.37 25.77 -5.52
CA GLY A 374 -10.26 24.94 -4.73
C GLY A 374 -11.66 25.48 -4.57
N SER A 375 -12.34 25.00 -3.56
CA SER A 375 -13.66 25.47 -3.17
C SER A 375 -13.87 25.35 -1.65
N ALA A 376 -14.43 26.42 -1.04
CA ALA A 376 -14.67 26.44 0.39
C ALA A 376 -15.79 27.43 0.78
N PRO A 377 -17.04 26.96 1.03
CA PRO A 377 -17.56 25.62 0.82
C PRO A 377 -18.09 25.37 -0.60
N ARG A 378 -18.27 24.11 -0.93
CA ARG A 378 -19.09 23.65 -2.06
C ARG A 378 -20.21 22.76 -1.52
N ILE A 379 -21.44 23.10 -1.79
CA ILE A 379 -22.62 22.32 -1.42
C ILE A 379 -23.29 21.86 -2.71
N SER A 380 -23.50 20.56 -2.88
CA SER A 380 -24.18 20.04 -4.06
C SER A 380 -25.30 19.06 -3.70
N LEU A 381 -26.45 19.24 -4.35
CA LEU A 381 -27.59 18.34 -4.29
C LEU A 381 -27.76 17.71 -5.68
N LYS A 382 -27.73 16.38 -5.74
CA LYS A 382 -27.92 15.62 -6.98
C LYS A 382 -29.06 14.63 -6.82
N ARG A 383 -29.93 14.54 -7.81
CA ARG A 383 -30.87 13.43 -7.97
C ARG A 383 -30.31 12.48 -9.02
N ALA A 384 -30.14 11.21 -8.63
CA ALA A 384 -29.74 10.16 -9.56
C ALA A 384 -30.79 10.02 -10.68
N GLU A 385 -30.32 9.63 -11.87
CA GLU A 385 -31.19 9.39 -13.00
C GLU A 385 -32.18 8.25 -12.67
N GLN A 386 -33.47 8.54 -12.80
CA GLN A 386 -34.57 7.60 -12.57
C GLN A 386 -35.66 7.78 -13.62
N PRO A 387 -36.41 6.73 -13.98
CA PRO A 387 -37.54 6.87 -14.87
C PRO A 387 -38.58 7.82 -14.26
N ILE A 388 -39.19 8.64 -15.09
CA ILE A 388 -40.25 9.58 -14.66
C ILE A 388 -41.50 8.82 -14.20
N ALA A 389 -41.83 7.70 -14.89
CA ALA A 389 -42.92 6.82 -14.52
C ALA A 389 -42.52 5.35 -14.78
N PRO A 390 -43.13 4.38 -14.07
CA PRO A 390 -42.90 2.97 -14.34
C PRO A 390 -43.15 2.65 -15.81
N ASN A 391 -42.24 1.90 -16.43
CA ASN A 391 -42.29 1.46 -17.84
C ASN A 391 -42.15 2.56 -18.91
N TRP A 392 -41.88 3.81 -18.51
CA TRP A 392 -41.56 4.87 -19.46
C TRP A 392 -40.05 4.91 -19.71
N PRO A 393 -39.59 4.91 -20.95
CA PRO A 393 -38.19 5.01 -21.27
C PRO A 393 -37.70 6.48 -21.24
N ILE A 394 -38.21 7.27 -20.30
CA ILE A 394 -37.87 8.67 -20.11
C ILE A 394 -37.30 8.83 -18.69
N TYR A 395 -36.09 9.24 -18.62
CA TYR A 395 -35.33 9.38 -17.37
C TYR A 395 -35.12 10.86 -17.04
N PHE A 396 -35.17 11.18 -15.76
CA PHE A 396 -34.93 12.51 -15.27
C PHE A 396 -33.86 12.49 -14.18
N SER A 397 -32.92 13.43 -14.25
CA SER A 397 -31.94 13.73 -13.23
C SER A 397 -31.78 15.24 -13.07
N PHE A 398 -31.28 15.68 -11.95
CA PHE A 398 -30.86 17.07 -11.80
C PHE A 398 -29.67 17.21 -10.86
N GLY A 399 -28.90 18.28 -11.05
CA GLY A 399 -27.86 18.74 -10.14
C GLY A 399 -28.10 20.20 -9.78
N ALA A 400 -27.89 20.53 -8.51
CA ALA A 400 -27.82 21.90 -8.02
C ALA A 400 -26.56 22.07 -7.18
N GLU A 401 -25.84 23.15 -7.36
CA GLU A 401 -24.58 23.41 -6.66
C GLU A 401 -24.49 24.88 -6.26
N SER A 402 -23.98 25.13 -5.05
CA SER A 402 -23.49 26.42 -4.58
C SER A 402 -22.02 26.22 -4.20
N ALA A 403 -21.11 26.96 -4.79
CA ALA A 403 -19.68 26.81 -4.58
C ALA A 403 -18.99 28.18 -4.49
N THR A 404 -18.30 28.41 -3.39
CA THR A 404 -17.32 29.49 -3.30
C THR A 404 -15.99 28.94 -3.82
N LEU A 405 -15.64 29.34 -5.03
CA LEU A 405 -14.42 28.92 -5.72
C LEU A 405 -13.28 29.83 -5.29
N VAL A 406 -12.13 29.23 -5.05
CA VAL A 406 -10.91 29.95 -4.66
C VAL A 406 -9.87 29.76 -5.76
N ARG A 407 -9.27 30.85 -6.23
CA ARG A 407 -8.11 30.85 -7.11
C ARG A 407 -7.21 32.01 -6.78
N GLN A 408 -6.10 31.74 -6.11
CA GLN A 408 -5.12 32.72 -5.72
C GLN A 408 -3.79 32.41 -6.39
N GLY A 409 -3.28 33.34 -7.18
CA GLY A 409 -1.90 33.34 -7.64
C GLY A 409 -1.04 34.09 -6.62
N ARG A 410 0.05 33.48 -6.18
CA ARG A 410 1.02 34.08 -5.27
C ARG A 410 2.36 34.18 -5.97
N SER A 411 2.96 35.34 -5.97
CA SER A 411 4.29 35.59 -6.51
C SER A 411 4.98 36.61 -5.62
N ASP A 412 6.09 36.24 -4.99
CA ASP A 412 6.88 37.04 -4.05
C ASP A 412 6.01 37.89 -3.08
N ASP A 413 5.68 39.11 -3.44
CA ASP A 413 4.91 40.07 -2.60
C ASP A 413 3.48 40.32 -3.10
N GLU A 414 3.05 39.70 -4.22
CA GLU A 414 1.74 39.94 -4.80
C GLU A 414 0.83 38.67 -4.64
N VAL A 415 -0.40 38.96 -4.22
CA VAL A 415 -1.48 37.94 -4.21
C VAL A 415 -2.58 38.43 -5.13
N ARG A 416 -2.79 37.73 -6.27
CA ARG A 416 -3.91 37.94 -7.16
C ARG A 416 -5.03 36.98 -6.81
N ASP A 417 -6.15 37.45 -6.32
CA ASP A 417 -7.34 36.64 -6.02
C ASP A 417 -8.35 36.76 -7.18
N LEU A 418 -8.76 35.60 -7.72
CA LEU A 418 -9.77 35.44 -8.75
C LEU A 418 -10.93 34.55 -8.26
N GLY A 419 -11.13 34.48 -6.96
CA GLY A 419 -12.21 33.71 -6.36
C GLY A 419 -13.58 34.23 -6.74
N VAL A 420 -14.59 33.37 -6.78
CA VAL A 420 -15.97 33.72 -7.13
C VAL A 420 -16.96 32.76 -6.50
N THR A 421 -18.12 33.24 -6.08
CA THR A 421 -19.22 32.36 -5.66
C THR A 421 -20.10 32.03 -6.85
N ARG A 422 -20.38 30.76 -7.06
CA ARG A 422 -21.16 30.25 -8.19
C ARG A 422 -22.37 29.44 -7.70
N PHE A 423 -23.50 29.70 -8.34
CA PHE A 423 -24.72 28.90 -8.21
C PHE A 423 -25.03 28.25 -9.55
N ASP A 424 -25.20 26.94 -9.58
CA ASP A 424 -25.43 26.17 -10.81
C ASP A 424 -26.62 25.24 -10.66
N LEU A 425 -27.46 25.13 -11.69
CA LEU A 425 -28.59 24.25 -11.77
C LEU A 425 -28.63 23.55 -13.14
N ASN A 426 -28.73 22.23 -13.14
CA ASN A 426 -28.71 21.41 -14.36
C ASN A 426 -29.72 20.26 -14.31
N PRO A 427 -30.99 20.46 -14.65
CA PRO A 427 -31.95 19.40 -14.94
C PRO A 427 -31.67 18.76 -16.29
N THR A 428 -31.79 17.44 -16.38
CA THR A 428 -31.54 16.63 -17.59
C THR A 428 -32.65 15.61 -17.78
N ILE A 429 -33.17 15.53 -18.99
CA ILE A 429 -34.06 14.49 -19.45
C ILE A 429 -33.30 13.62 -20.45
N ARG A 430 -33.36 12.31 -20.29
CA ARG A 430 -32.75 11.35 -21.20
C ARG A 430 -33.77 10.33 -21.70
N VAL A 431 -33.68 10.04 -22.99
CA VAL A 431 -34.54 9.06 -23.69
C VAL A 431 -33.63 8.07 -24.41
N PRO A 432 -33.40 6.88 -23.84
CA PRO A 432 -32.69 5.81 -24.54
C PRO A 432 -33.61 5.07 -25.48
N PHE A 433 -33.10 4.80 -26.68
CA PHE A 433 -33.75 3.90 -27.66
C PHE A 433 -32.85 2.70 -27.91
N ALA A 434 -33.33 1.52 -27.56
CA ALA A 434 -32.57 0.26 -27.66
C ALA A 434 -33.47 -0.89 -28.15
N LYS A 435 -34.42 -0.61 -29.03
CA LYS A 435 -35.33 -1.63 -29.56
C LYS A 435 -34.62 -2.60 -30.52
N TRP A 436 -33.55 -2.16 -31.16
CA TRP A 436 -32.77 -2.99 -32.09
C TRP A 436 -31.52 -3.51 -31.39
N PRO A 437 -31.26 -4.83 -31.45
CA PRO A 437 -30.15 -5.42 -30.73
C PRO A 437 -28.76 -5.01 -31.25
N PHE A 438 -28.69 -4.39 -32.44
CA PHE A 438 -27.44 -3.95 -33.07
C PHE A 438 -27.24 -2.44 -33.01
N LEU A 439 -28.24 -1.65 -32.57
CA LEU A 439 -28.21 -0.21 -32.56
C LEU A 439 -28.81 0.37 -31.28
N THR A 440 -28.11 1.24 -30.62
CA THR A 440 -28.63 2.03 -29.50
C THR A 440 -28.51 3.51 -29.80
N VAL A 441 -29.54 4.27 -29.45
CA VAL A 441 -29.52 5.74 -29.51
C VAL A 441 -29.85 6.28 -28.14
N ASN A 442 -28.97 7.05 -27.56
CA ASN A 442 -29.18 7.74 -26.31
C ASN A 442 -29.27 9.23 -26.57
N SER A 443 -30.44 9.82 -26.38
CA SER A 443 -30.65 11.25 -26.55
C SER A 443 -30.95 11.91 -25.23
N SER A 444 -30.35 13.06 -24.96
CA SER A 444 -30.59 13.85 -23.77
C SER A 444 -30.75 15.32 -24.11
N VAL A 445 -31.59 15.96 -23.31
CA VAL A 445 -31.78 17.40 -23.29
C VAL A 445 -31.49 17.87 -21.88
N SER A 446 -30.57 18.77 -21.72
CA SER A 446 -30.33 19.44 -20.44
C SER A 446 -30.45 20.95 -20.62
N TRP A 447 -31.00 21.58 -19.62
CA TRP A 447 -30.92 23.03 -19.44
C TRP A 447 -29.91 23.31 -18.32
N ARG A 448 -29.06 24.29 -18.48
CA ARG A 448 -28.17 24.76 -17.45
C ARG A 448 -28.29 26.23 -17.20
N GLY A 449 -28.54 26.57 -15.95
CA GLY A 449 -28.52 27.97 -15.48
C GLY A 449 -27.39 28.11 -14.45
N THR A 450 -26.49 29.10 -14.67
CA THR A 450 -25.37 29.38 -13.78
C THR A 450 -25.32 30.86 -13.48
N TYR A 451 -25.08 31.20 -12.22
CA TYR A 451 -24.90 32.59 -11.76
C TYR A 451 -23.57 32.69 -11.01
N TRP A 452 -22.77 33.69 -11.31
CA TRP A 452 -21.54 34.04 -10.62
C TRP A 452 -21.71 35.41 -9.94
N THR A 453 -21.16 35.61 -8.77
CA THR A 453 -21.22 36.87 -8.02
C THR A 453 -20.34 37.95 -8.63
N GLU A 454 -19.37 37.57 -9.44
CA GLU A 454 -18.37 38.44 -10.03
C GLU A 454 -18.16 38.08 -11.50
N ARG A 455 -17.78 39.08 -12.31
CA ARG A 455 -17.45 38.91 -13.72
C ARG A 455 -16.05 39.37 -14.07
N PHE A 456 -15.56 38.94 -15.20
CA PHE A 456 -14.31 39.40 -15.79
C PHE A 456 -14.58 40.49 -16.83
N ASP A 457 -13.82 41.58 -16.77
CA ASP A 457 -13.80 42.61 -17.82
C ASP A 457 -12.60 42.32 -18.75
N PRO A 458 -12.84 41.84 -19.99
CA PRO A 458 -11.77 41.52 -20.90
C PRO A 458 -11.01 42.72 -21.46
N GLU A 459 -11.60 43.94 -21.40
CA GLU A 459 -10.96 45.18 -21.88
C GLU A 459 -9.95 45.72 -20.86
N GLN A 460 -10.26 45.59 -19.56
CA GLN A 460 -9.43 46.10 -18.47
C GLN A 460 -8.57 45.01 -17.81
N ASP A 461 -8.74 43.75 -18.18
CA ASP A 461 -8.11 42.57 -17.54
C ASP A 461 -8.34 42.52 -16.02
N LEU A 462 -9.55 42.89 -15.58
CA LEU A 462 -9.94 43.03 -14.18
C LEU A 462 -11.16 42.20 -13.83
N GLN A 463 -11.22 41.73 -12.59
CA GLN A 463 -12.40 41.16 -11.98
C GLN A 463 -13.24 42.26 -11.37
N LEU A 464 -14.54 42.28 -11.70
CA LEU A 464 -15.50 43.23 -11.21
C LEU A 464 -16.49 42.55 -10.27
N ASP A 465 -16.83 43.24 -9.17
CA ASP A 465 -17.84 42.79 -8.19
C ASP A 465 -19.27 43.07 -8.74
N GLU A 466 -19.53 42.50 -9.91
CA GLU A 466 -20.80 42.56 -10.61
C GLU A 466 -21.26 41.16 -11.00
N GLY A 467 -22.48 40.81 -10.59
CA GLY A 467 -23.01 39.47 -10.87
C GLY A 467 -23.29 39.23 -12.34
N ILE A 468 -22.99 38.05 -12.82
CA ILE A 468 -23.28 37.62 -14.20
C ILE A 468 -24.00 36.26 -14.21
N SER A 469 -24.94 36.10 -15.15
CA SER A 469 -25.68 34.87 -15.33
C SER A 469 -25.54 34.33 -16.74
N ARG A 470 -25.58 32.99 -16.85
CA ARG A 470 -25.60 32.28 -18.13
C ARG A 470 -26.64 31.18 -18.10
N GLN A 471 -27.33 31.01 -19.19
CA GLN A 471 -28.23 29.89 -19.40
C GLN A 471 -28.10 29.34 -20.83
N TYR A 472 -28.18 28.04 -20.96
CA TYR A 472 -28.14 27.39 -22.26
C TYR A 472 -28.81 26.03 -22.23
N PHE A 473 -29.17 25.51 -23.43
CA PHE A 473 -29.59 24.15 -23.65
C PHE A 473 -28.44 23.34 -24.25
N ASP A 474 -28.27 22.10 -23.76
CA ASP A 474 -27.39 21.11 -24.31
C ASP A 474 -28.22 19.92 -24.81
N LEU A 475 -28.18 19.71 -26.12
CA LEU A 475 -28.84 18.63 -26.81
C LEU A 475 -27.77 17.64 -27.24
N GLU A 476 -27.75 16.44 -26.68
CA GLU A 476 -26.79 15.42 -27.04
C GLU A 476 -27.51 14.15 -27.48
N SER A 477 -27.05 13.54 -28.58
CA SER A 477 -27.49 12.22 -29.05
C SER A 477 -26.29 11.38 -29.41
N THR A 478 -26.15 10.25 -28.74
CA THR A 478 -25.11 9.27 -29.01
C THR A 478 -25.69 8.03 -29.66
N ILE A 479 -25.23 7.74 -30.86
CA ILE A 479 -25.60 6.59 -31.67
C ILE A 479 -24.47 5.57 -31.60
N THR A 480 -24.75 4.37 -31.11
CA THR A 480 -23.79 3.26 -31.06
C THR A 480 -24.28 2.12 -31.93
N GLY A 481 -23.52 1.75 -32.93
CA GLY A 481 -23.84 0.73 -33.89
C GLY A 481 -24.05 1.29 -35.31
N PRO A 482 -24.37 0.42 -36.27
CA PRO A 482 -24.63 -1.02 -36.12
C PRO A 482 -23.39 -1.77 -35.63
N VAL A 483 -23.60 -2.67 -34.66
CA VAL A 483 -22.53 -3.50 -34.11
C VAL A 483 -22.28 -4.68 -35.03
N PHE A 484 -21.13 -4.72 -35.67
CA PHE A 484 -20.75 -5.85 -36.53
C PHE A 484 -20.08 -6.92 -35.66
N THR A 485 -20.53 -8.14 -35.79
CA THR A 485 -20.01 -9.27 -35.01
C THR A 485 -19.61 -10.40 -35.93
N LYS A 486 -18.38 -10.89 -35.75
CA LYS A 486 -17.89 -12.11 -36.37
C LYS A 486 -17.41 -13.09 -35.32
N ILE A 487 -17.89 -14.32 -35.37
CA ILE A 487 -17.47 -15.41 -34.49
C ILE A 487 -16.89 -16.51 -35.36
N TRP A 488 -15.77 -17.09 -34.90
CA TRP A 488 -15.19 -18.27 -35.54
C TRP A 488 -14.57 -19.20 -34.49
N ASP A 489 -14.68 -20.48 -34.77
CA ASP A 489 -14.16 -21.54 -33.92
C ASP A 489 -12.75 -21.92 -34.35
N THR A 490 -11.87 -22.12 -33.39
CA THR A 490 -10.45 -22.47 -33.56
C THR A 490 -10.05 -23.60 -32.61
N PRO A 491 -10.69 -24.79 -32.71
CA PRO A 491 -10.57 -25.85 -31.71
C PRO A 491 -9.14 -26.38 -31.55
N ASN A 492 -8.28 -26.22 -32.56
CA ASN A 492 -6.88 -26.65 -32.56
C ASN A 492 -5.91 -25.51 -32.20
N ASN A 493 -6.40 -24.33 -31.84
CA ASN A 493 -5.57 -23.24 -31.39
C ASN A 493 -5.21 -23.42 -29.91
N GLY A 494 -3.92 -23.47 -29.59
CA GLY A 494 -3.44 -23.62 -28.21
C GLY A 494 -3.81 -22.45 -27.26
N TYR A 495 -4.26 -21.31 -27.80
CA TYR A 495 -4.63 -20.14 -27.02
C TYR A 495 -6.15 -20.07 -26.72
N ALA A 496 -7.01 -20.21 -27.73
CA ALA A 496 -8.46 -20.09 -27.57
C ALA A 496 -9.22 -20.99 -28.55
N GLU A 497 -10.33 -21.57 -28.12
CA GLU A 497 -11.21 -22.41 -28.94
C GLU A 497 -12.14 -21.61 -29.84
N ARG A 498 -12.42 -20.36 -29.45
CA ARG A 498 -13.35 -19.48 -30.15
C ARG A 498 -12.92 -18.02 -30.01
N PHE A 499 -12.99 -17.29 -31.11
CA PHE A 499 -12.84 -15.85 -31.13
C PHE A 499 -14.15 -15.15 -31.51
N LYS A 500 -14.33 -13.96 -30.92
CA LYS A 500 -15.40 -13.05 -31.31
C LYS A 500 -14.80 -11.67 -31.57
N HIS A 501 -14.97 -11.15 -32.76
CA HIS A 501 -14.60 -9.79 -33.14
C HIS A 501 -15.85 -8.92 -33.17
N LEU A 502 -15.82 -7.81 -32.49
CA LEU A 502 -16.83 -6.78 -32.45
C LEU A 502 -16.27 -5.48 -33.02
N ILE A 503 -16.98 -4.90 -33.99
CA ILE A 503 -16.71 -3.55 -34.47
C ILE A 503 -17.90 -2.69 -34.03
N VAL A 504 -17.64 -1.70 -33.18
CA VAL A 504 -18.63 -0.84 -32.57
C VAL A 504 -18.39 0.60 -32.99
N PRO A 505 -19.02 1.07 -34.08
CA PRO A 505 -18.97 2.48 -34.44
C PRO A 505 -19.85 3.30 -33.46
N THR A 506 -19.39 4.51 -33.16
CA THR A 506 -20.11 5.46 -32.30
C THR A 506 -20.06 6.84 -32.94
N VAL A 507 -21.22 7.48 -33.00
CA VAL A 507 -21.36 8.86 -33.44
C VAL A 507 -22.11 9.63 -32.35
N THR A 508 -21.53 10.76 -31.91
CA THR A 508 -22.14 11.67 -30.93
C THR A 508 -22.41 13.01 -31.60
N LEU A 509 -23.64 13.44 -31.59
CA LEU A 509 -24.06 14.77 -32.03
C LEU A 509 -24.43 15.57 -30.79
N GLN A 510 -23.79 16.73 -30.58
CA GLN A 510 -24.11 17.63 -29.50
C GLN A 510 -24.29 19.04 -30.05
N ARG A 511 -25.36 19.69 -29.61
CA ARG A 511 -25.63 21.10 -29.94
C ARG A 511 -25.83 21.89 -28.67
N LEU A 512 -25.00 22.93 -28.49
CA LEU A 512 -25.15 23.95 -27.46
C LEU A 512 -25.86 25.18 -28.01
N SER A 513 -26.83 25.70 -27.28
CA SER A 513 -27.46 26.96 -27.65
C SER A 513 -26.50 28.16 -27.51
N ALA A 514 -26.93 29.35 -27.90
CA ALA A 514 -26.11 30.56 -27.84
C ALA A 514 -25.72 30.89 -26.39
N ILE A 515 -24.46 31.36 -26.23
CA ILE A 515 -23.90 31.94 -25.02
C ILE A 515 -23.20 33.21 -25.47
N ASN A 516 -23.66 34.35 -24.98
CA ASN A 516 -23.18 35.66 -25.47
C ASN A 516 -22.12 36.30 -24.58
N ASN A 517 -21.93 35.78 -23.36
CA ASN A 517 -21.07 36.37 -22.33
C ASN A 517 -19.88 35.44 -21.97
N PHE A 518 -19.41 34.66 -22.91
CA PHE A 518 -18.33 33.67 -22.69
C PHE A 518 -17.04 34.31 -22.16
N ASP A 519 -16.65 35.46 -22.70
CA ASP A 519 -15.40 36.13 -22.36
C ASP A 519 -15.46 36.89 -21.02
N GLU A 520 -16.67 37.21 -20.55
CA GLU A 520 -16.92 37.90 -19.27
C GLU A 520 -16.99 36.91 -18.07
N ILE A 521 -17.04 35.60 -18.32
CA ILE A 521 -17.09 34.57 -17.27
C ILE A 521 -15.68 34.28 -16.78
N ILE A 522 -15.50 34.32 -15.44
CA ILE A 522 -14.26 33.86 -14.80
C ILE A 522 -14.14 32.33 -14.94
N LYS A 523 -13.14 31.84 -15.68
CA LYS A 523 -12.99 30.45 -16.05
C LYS A 523 -12.13 29.72 -15.04
N LEU A 524 -12.73 29.18 -13.97
CA LEU A 524 -12.05 28.42 -12.93
C LEU A 524 -12.19 26.92 -13.13
N GLU A 525 -13.35 26.46 -13.59
CA GLU A 525 -13.64 25.06 -13.79
C GLU A 525 -14.19 24.77 -15.20
N GLY A 526 -14.33 23.50 -15.54
CA GLY A 526 -14.79 23.12 -16.88
C GLY A 526 -16.21 23.55 -17.22
N ILE A 527 -17.07 23.73 -16.21
CA ILE A 527 -18.42 24.25 -16.47
C ILE A 527 -18.40 25.72 -16.83
N ASP A 528 -17.39 26.47 -16.43
CA ASP A 528 -17.24 27.90 -16.74
C ASP A 528 -16.76 28.11 -18.19
N SER A 529 -16.04 27.12 -18.74
CA SER A 529 -15.39 27.18 -20.06
C SER A 529 -16.24 26.58 -21.17
N VAL A 530 -17.54 26.85 -21.21
CA VAL A 530 -18.45 26.32 -22.22
C VAL A 530 -18.71 27.38 -23.31
N VAL A 531 -18.27 27.04 -24.53
CA VAL A 531 -18.47 27.86 -25.73
C VAL A 531 -19.86 27.59 -26.29
N GLY A 532 -20.69 28.64 -26.49
CA GLY A 532 -22.04 28.53 -27.01
C GLY A 532 -22.12 28.47 -28.53
N SER A 533 -23.33 28.28 -29.06
CA SER A 533 -23.63 28.23 -30.51
C SER A 533 -22.82 27.13 -31.26
N VAL A 534 -22.37 26.10 -30.56
CA VAL A 534 -21.45 25.10 -31.07
C VAL A 534 -22.16 23.79 -31.35
N THR A 535 -21.90 23.20 -32.50
CA THR A 535 -22.23 21.81 -32.78
C THR A 535 -20.94 20.98 -32.77
N ARG A 536 -20.95 19.92 -31.97
CA ARG A 536 -19.89 18.90 -31.93
C ARG A 536 -20.38 17.63 -32.59
N VAL A 537 -19.57 17.10 -33.49
CA VAL A 537 -19.74 15.78 -34.08
C VAL A 537 -18.58 14.93 -33.61
N GLY A 538 -18.81 14.05 -32.65
CA GLY A 538 -17.84 13.05 -32.25
C GLY A 538 -18.03 11.76 -33.05
N TYR A 539 -16.98 11.20 -33.57
CA TYR A 539 -17.04 9.92 -34.28
C TYR A 539 -15.87 9.03 -33.85
N GLY A 540 -16.17 7.75 -33.75
CA GLY A 540 -15.19 6.80 -33.31
C GLY A 540 -15.58 5.38 -33.65
N VAL A 541 -14.62 4.48 -33.51
CA VAL A 541 -14.82 3.06 -33.68
C VAL A 541 -14.01 2.31 -32.63
N VAL A 542 -14.66 1.33 -32.02
CA VAL A 542 -14.00 0.41 -31.09
C VAL A 542 -14.02 -0.98 -31.71
N ASN A 543 -12.85 -1.56 -31.93
CA ASN A 543 -12.67 -2.94 -32.33
C ASN A 543 -12.30 -3.76 -31.10
N ARG A 544 -13.07 -4.81 -30.79
CA ARG A 544 -12.85 -5.68 -29.64
C ARG A 544 -12.70 -7.12 -30.08
N PHE A 545 -11.62 -7.76 -29.68
CA PHE A 545 -11.35 -9.17 -29.90
C PHE A 545 -11.43 -9.93 -28.58
N LEU A 546 -12.49 -10.74 -28.46
CA LEU A 546 -12.70 -11.61 -27.29
C LEU A 546 -12.25 -13.02 -27.66
N ALA A 547 -11.57 -13.66 -26.74
CA ALA A 547 -11.10 -15.03 -26.84
C ALA A 547 -11.77 -15.90 -25.77
N ARG A 548 -12.34 -17.06 -26.14
CA ARG A 548 -12.86 -18.05 -25.19
C ARG A 548 -11.86 -19.19 -25.07
N ARG A 549 -11.37 -19.41 -23.86
CA ARG A 549 -10.43 -20.49 -23.54
C ARG A 549 -11.15 -21.81 -23.27
N ARG A 550 -10.43 -22.93 -23.27
CA ARG A 550 -10.95 -24.28 -23.00
C ARG A 550 -11.69 -24.41 -21.67
N GLN A 551 -11.30 -23.68 -20.65
CA GLN A 551 -11.94 -23.67 -19.33
C GLN A 551 -13.18 -22.77 -19.24
N GLY A 552 -13.71 -22.28 -20.38
CA GLY A 552 -14.95 -21.50 -20.45
C GLY A 552 -14.81 -20.01 -20.13
N ASP A 553 -13.63 -19.54 -19.74
CA ASP A 553 -13.34 -18.13 -19.46
C ASP A 553 -13.32 -17.32 -20.78
N VAL A 554 -14.00 -16.17 -20.79
CA VAL A 554 -14.06 -15.25 -21.93
C VAL A 554 -13.27 -13.99 -21.56
N ARG A 555 -12.24 -13.71 -22.34
CA ARG A 555 -11.35 -12.56 -22.11
C ARG A 555 -11.32 -11.63 -23.33
N GLU A 556 -11.30 -10.32 -23.08
CA GLU A 556 -10.96 -9.33 -24.11
C GLU A 556 -9.44 -9.34 -24.33
N ALA A 557 -9.02 -9.98 -25.40
CA ALA A 557 -7.58 -10.14 -25.71
C ALA A 557 -6.99 -8.87 -26.33
N LEU A 558 -7.80 -8.12 -27.10
CA LEU A 558 -7.37 -6.89 -27.77
C LEU A 558 -8.55 -5.94 -27.94
N SER A 559 -8.34 -4.66 -27.62
CA SER A 559 -9.25 -3.56 -27.91
C SER A 559 -8.51 -2.44 -28.61
N ILE A 560 -9.03 -1.94 -29.72
CA ILE A 560 -8.49 -0.81 -30.48
C ILE A 560 -9.61 0.22 -30.61
N SER A 561 -9.39 1.41 -30.04
CA SER A 561 -10.33 2.53 -30.07
C SER A 561 -9.72 3.72 -30.80
N LEU A 562 -10.47 4.24 -31.76
CA LEU A 562 -10.16 5.49 -32.46
C LEU A 562 -11.28 6.48 -32.19
N LEU A 563 -10.93 7.71 -31.87
CA LEU A 563 -11.88 8.79 -31.56
C LEU A 563 -11.37 10.11 -32.11
N GLN A 564 -12.26 10.90 -32.71
CA GLN A 564 -12.02 12.29 -33.08
C GLN A 564 -13.30 13.11 -32.95
N ASN A 565 -13.18 14.39 -32.62
CA ASN A 565 -14.31 15.33 -32.58
C ASN A 565 -14.11 16.44 -33.60
N PHE A 566 -15.19 16.81 -34.27
CA PHE A 566 -15.31 18.00 -35.06
C PHE A 566 -16.20 19.04 -34.34
N TYR A 567 -15.81 20.29 -34.37
CA TYR A 567 -16.56 21.42 -33.83
C TYR A 567 -16.83 22.46 -34.87
N THR A 568 -18.01 23.04 -34.88
CA THR A 568 -18.33 24.16 -35.78
C THR A 568 -17.57 25.44 -35.40
N ASP A 569 -17.18 25.57 -34.13
CA ASP A 569 -16.32 26.63 -33.61
C ASP A 569 -14.97 26.04 -33.15
N SER A 570 -13.87 26.61 -33.65
CA SER A 570 -12.51 26.13 -33.33
C SER A 570 -12.12 26.43 -31.86
N GLN A 571 -12.66 27.46 -31.24
CA GLN A 571 -12.37 27.82 -29.85
C GLN A 571 -12.79 26.67 -28.89
N ALA A 572 -13.90 26.00 -29.19
CA ALA A 572 -14.43 24.92 -28.37
C ALA A 572 -13.50 23.71 -28.27
N THR A 573 -12.63 23.48 -29.27
CA THR A 573 -11.70 22.34 -29.24
C THR A 573 -10.65 22.45 -28.14
N GLN A 574 -10.29 23.65 -27.72
CA GLN A 574 -9.30 23.87 -26.66
C GLN A 574 -9.81 23.42 -25.28
N PHE A 575 -11.13 23.39 -25.12
CA PHE A 575 -11.78 23.01 -23.84
C PHE A 575 -12.26 21.55 -23.82
N ASP A 576 -11.95 20.74 -24.86
CA ASP A 576 -12.32 19.31 -24.87
C ASP A 576 -11.36 18.47 -24.03
N ARG A 577 -11.77 18.20 -22.78
CA ARG A 577 -10.99 17.43 -21.78
C ARG A 577 -10.82 15.93 -22.10
N ARG A 578 -11.47 15.43 -23.14
CA ARG A 578 -11.30 14.02 -23.58
C ARG A 578 -9.92 13.78 -24.19
N PHE A 579 -9.28 14.82 -24.66
CA PHE A 579 -7.94 14.78 -25.26
C PHE A 579 -6.93 15.43 -24.32
N ARG A 580 -5.86 14.72 -24.01
CA ARG A 580 -4.83 15.19 -23.08
C ARG A 580 -4.12 16.45 -23.60
N THR A 581 -4.01 16.55 -24.90
CA THR A 581 -3.23 17.60 -25.54
C THR A 581 -4.07 18.74 -26.13
N SER A 582 -5.39 18.75 -25.95
CA SER A 582 -6.28 19.78 -26.51
C SER A 582 -5.99 21.19 -26.00
N PHE A 583 -5.64 21.30 -24.72
CA PHE A 583 -5.34 22.60 -24.08
C PHE A 583 -4.04 23.26 -24.53
N ASN A 584 -3.18 22.52 -25.23
CA ASN A 584 -1.84 22.94 -25.61
C ASN A 584 -1.74 23.21 -27.12
N GLY A 585 -2.84 23.42 -27.81
CA GLY A 585 -2.80 23.53 -29.27
C GLY A 585 -3.31 24.88 -29.77
N THR A 586 -2.51 25.93 -29.76
CA THR A 586 -2.83 27.20 -30.42
C THR A 586 -2.00 27.37 -31.68
N PRO A 587 -2.56 27.88 -32.78
CA PRO A 587 -3.95 28.34 -32.97
C PRO A 587 -4.95 27.16 -32.96
N PRO A 588 -6.20 27.40 -32.48
CA PRO A 588 -7.22 26.37 -32.41
C PRO A 588 -7.68 25.92 -33.78
N THR A 589 -8.11 24.68 -33.87
CA THR A 589 -8.69 24.10 -35.09
C THR A 589 -10.07 23.53 -34.80
N ARG A 590 -10.88 23.30 -35.84
CA ARG A 590 -12.19 22.67 -35.69
C ARG A 590 -12.12 21.16 -35.41
N LEU A 591 -10.98 20.52 -35.62
CA LEU A 591 -10.76 19.09 -35.37
C LEU A 591 -9.87 18.90 -34.13
N THR A 592 -10.30 18.05 -33.23
CA THR A 592 -9.40 17.55 -32.18
C THR A 592 -8.36 16.63 -32.77
N PRO A 593 -7.26 16.33 -32.08
CA PRO A 593 -6.37 15.23 -32.50
C PRO A 593 -7.13 13.92 -32.62
N VAL A 594 -6.67 13.03 -33.51
CA VAL A 594 -7.14 11.64 -33.52
C VAL A 594 -6.54 10.93 -32.33
N SER A 595 -7.38 10.44 -31.43
CA SER A 595 -6.95 9.63 -30.29
C SER A 595 -7.02 8.15 -30.63
N LEU A 596 -5.90 7.45 -30.54
CA LEU A 596 -5.76 6.02 -30.65
C LEU A 596 -5.49 5.44 -29.26
N LEU A 597 -6.29 4.46 -28.87
CA LEU A 597 -6.07 3.68 -27.63
C LEU A 597 -6.11 2.19 -27.99
N ILE A 598 -4.98 1.51 -27.79
CA ILE A 598 -4.87 0.05 -27.92
C ILE A 598 -4.69 -0.52 -26.53
N ARG A 599 -5.47 -1.54 -26.19
CA ARG A 599 -5.30 -2.35 -24.98
C ARG A 599 -5.21 -3.81 -25.39
N SER A 600 -4.24 -4.50 -24.85
CA SER A 600 -4.03 -5.94 -25.09
C SER A 600 -3.84 -6.66 -23.76
N SER A 601 -4.67 -7.66 -23.50
CA SER A 601 -4.62 -8.52 -22.31
C SER A 601 -4.82 -9.98 -22.72
N PRO A 602 -3.90 -10.55 -23.53
CA PRO A 602 -4.08 -11.90 -24.04
C PRO A 602 -4.07 -12.96 -22.96
N THR A 603 -3.32 -12.74 -21.89
CA THR A 603 -3.27 -13.62 -20.72
C THR A 603 -3.34 -12.79 -19.44
N GLU A 604 -3.42 -13.44 -18.27
CA GLU A 604 -3.31 -12.75 -16.97
C GLU A 604 -1.91 -12.20 -16.72
N GLN A 605 -0.94 -12.83 -17.35
CA GLN A 605 0.46 -12.49 -17.21
C GLN A 605 0.91 -11.34 -18.11
N ILE A 606 0.13 -11.01 -19.16
CA ILE A 606 0.50 -10.01 -20.15
C ILE A 606 -0.59 -8.96 -20.28
N ASN A 607 -0.26 -7.73 -19.97
CA ASN A 607 -1.10 -6.57 -20.20
C ASN A 607 -0.28 -5.49 -20.88
N ALA A 608 -0.82 -4.87 -21.91
CA ALA A 608 -0.19 -3.77 -22.60
C ALA A 608 -1.22 -2.72 -23.01
N SER A 609 -0.83 -1.46 -22.98
CA SER A 609 -1.62 -0.35 -23.49
C SER A 609 -0.75 0.61 -24.29
N LEU A 610 -1.27 1.11 -25.40
CA LEU A 610 -0.69 2.17 -26.21
C LEU A 610 -1.74 3.27 -26.36
N ARG A 611 -1.36 4.49 -26.10
CA ARG A 611 -2.14 5.69 -26.39
C ARG A 611 -1.33 6.59 -27.30
N ALA A 612 -1.97 7.15 -28.33
CA ALA A 612 -1.36 8.13 -29.20
C ALA A 612 -2.40 9.21 -29.58
N GLU A 613 -1.96 10.45 -29.66
CA GLU A 613 -2.75 11.56 -30.18
C GLU A 613 -2.04 12.15 -31.40
N TYR A 614 -2.72 12.06 -32.54
CA TYR A 614 -2.20 12.48 -33.85
C TYR A 614 -2.88 13.76 -34.31
N ASP A 615 -2.08 14.78 -34.59
CA ASP A 615 -2.57 16.05 -35.16
C ASP A 615 -2.66 15.95 -36.68
N THR A 616 -3.88 16.01 -37.19
CA THR A 616 -4.14 15.89 -38.63
C THR A 616 -3.66 17.11 -39.43
N ARG A 617 -3.55 18.30 -38.81
CA ARG A 617 -3.10 19.53 -39.43
C ARG A 617 -1.59 19.52 -39.68
N PHE A 618 -0.83 19.10 -38.66
CA PHE A 618 0.63 19.04 -38.73
C PHE A 618 1.16 17.70 -39.22
N GLY A 619 0.29 16.70 -39.44
CA GLY A 619 0.71 15.37 -39.87
C GLY A 619 1.63 14.67 -38.87
N ALA A 620 1.51 14.96 -37.56
CA ALA A 620 2.45 14.51 -36.56
C ALA A 620 1.75 14.02 -35.28
N PHE A 621 2.39 13.11 -34.56
CA PHE A 621 1.93 12.72 -33.23
C PHE A 621 2.29 13.81 -32.22
N ARG A 622 1.32 14.24 -31.42
CA ARG A 622 1.52 15.16 -30.32
C ARG A 622 2.11 14.42 -29.10
N GLU A 623 1.49 13.31 -28.74
CA GLU A 623 1.90 12.47 -27.62
C GLU A 623 1.74 11.00 -27.97
N ILE A 624 2.70 10.18 -27.53
CA ILE A 624 2.62 8.73 -27.60
C ILE A 624 3.02 8.21 -26.23
N SER A 625 2.24 7.30 -25.67
CA SER A 625 2.58 6.60 -24.43
C SER A 625 2.24 5.12 -24.52
N ALA A 626 3.12 4.29 -24.03
CA ALA A 626 2.93 2.85 -23.94
C ALA A 626 3.25 2.38 -22.52
N SER A 627 2.49 1.44 -22.03
CA SER A 627 2.78 0.77 -20.76
C SER A 627 2.40 -0.70 -20.84
N GLY A 628 3.07 -1.54 -20.07
CA GLY A 628 2.77 -2.96 -20.05
C GLY A 628 3.31 -3.66 -18.82
N THR A 629 2.71 -4.79 -18.51
CA THR A 629 3.14 -5.70 -17.46
C THR A 629 3.31 -7.09 -18.05
N LEU A 630 4.42 -7.73 -17.73
CA LEU A 630 4.74 -9.11 -18.08
C LEU A 630 5.05 -9.86 -16.80
N ALA A 631 4.32 -10.95 -16.54
CA ALA A 631 4.65 -11.91 -15.49
C ALA A 631 5.01 -13.26 -16.12
N VAL A 632 6.13 -13.85 -15.71
CA VAL A 632 6.57 -15.16 -16.17
C VAL A 632 6.60 -16.10 -14.97
N GLY A 633 5.53 -16.88 -14.80
CA GLY A 633 5.31 -17.64 -13.57
C GLY A 633 5.39 -16.76 -12.33
N ASP A 634 5.83 -17.30 -11.21
CA ASP A 634 6.01 -16.58 -9.96
C ASP A 634 7.40 -15.96 -9.80
N TRP A 635 8.26 -16.08 -10.82
CA TRP A 635 9.68 -15.77 -10.68
C TRP A 635 10.14 -14.48 -11.35
N ILE A 636 9.44 -13.98 -12.39
CA ILE A 636 9.69 -12.65 -12.97
C ILE A 636 8.38 -11.90 -13.14
N GLN A 637 8.37 -10.65 -12.69
CA GLN A 637 7.34 -9.68 -12.99
C GLN A 637 8.00 -8.37 -13.42
N THR A 638 7.66 -7.89 -14.62
CA THR A 638 8.18 -6.63 -15.15
C THR A 638 7.02 -5.74 -15.54
N THR A 639 7.03 -4.50 -15.06
CA THR A 639 6.16 -3.43 -15.53
C THR A 639 7.03 -2.36 -16.17
N GLY A 640 6.66 -1.92 -17.37
CA GLY A 640 7.38 -0.88 -18.08
C GLY A 640 6.44 0.19 -18.61
N GLY A 641 6.93 1.42 -18.71
CA GLY A 641 6.23 2.56 -19.28
C GLY A 641 7.17 3.41 -20.14
N TRP A 642 6.63 3.89 -21.23
CA TRP A 642 7.29 4.81 -22.13
C TRP A 642 6.32 5.92 -22.49
N SER A 643 6.78 7.19 -22.47
CA SER A 643 5.99 8.34 -22.88
C SER A 643 6.84 9.35 -23.60
N GLN A 644 6.34 9.90 -24.68
CA GLN A 644 7.00 10.91 -25.47
C GLN A 644 6.00 11.99 -25.90
N ARG A 645 6.31 13.24 -25.59
CA ARG A 645 5.71 14.44 -26.17
C ARG A 645 6.64 14.94 -27.26
N ARG A 646 6.14 15.02 -28.49
CA ARG A 646 6.99 15.29 -29.66
C ARG A 646 7.03 16.78 -30.01
N TYR A 647 8.15 17.20 -30.56
CA TYR A 647 8.28 18.55 -31.10
C TYR A 647 7.41 18.70 -32.35
N ILE A 648 6.66 19.80 -32.44
CA ILE A 648 5.86 20.18 -33.59
C ILE A 648 6.04 21.70 -33.77
N GLU A 649 6.70 22.09 -34.86
CA GLU A 649 6.97 23.48 -35.20
C GLU A 649 5.67 24.26 -35.42
N GLY A 650 5.56 25.44 -34.78
CA GLY A 650 4.40 26.33 -34.89
C GLY A 650 3.15 25.86 -34.10
N LEU A 651 3.28 24.86 -33.25
CA LEU A 651 2.22 24.43 -32.35
C LEU A 651 2.61 24.78 -30.92
N THR A 652 2.00 25.83 -30.36
CA THR A 652 2.27 26.32 -29.01
C THR A 652 2.14 25.19 -27.98
N GLY A 653 3.15 25.05 -27.11
CA GLY A 653 3.26 23.98 -26.12
C GLY A 653 3.91 22.70 -26.66
N PHE A 654 4.24 22.65 -27.96
CA PHE A 654 5.01 21.58 -28.60
C PHE A 654 6.22 22.10 -29.39
N ASP A 655 6.32 23.38 -29.60
CA ASP A 655 7.39 24.10 -30.33
C ASP A 655 8.56 24.55 -29.43
N ASN A 656 8.46 24.28 -28.12
CA ASN A 656 9.53 24.59 -27.19
C ASN A 656 10.16 23.28 -26.65
N PRO A 657 11.42 22.97 -26.98
CA PRO A 657 12.10 21.75 -26.54
C PRO A 657 12.16 21.59 -25.02
N THR A 658 12.15 22.69 -24.24
CA THR A 658 12.22 22.64 -22.78
C THR A 658 10.93 22.17 -22.12
N GLN A 659 9.80 22.20 -22.84
CA GLN A 659 8.48 21.76 -22.38
C GLN A 659 8.15 20.34 -22.83
N LEU A 660 9.01 19.73 -23.65
CA LEU A 660 8.84 18.37 -24.11
C LEU A 660 9.33 17.38 -23.05
N ASN A 661 8.79 16.18 -23.11
CA ASN A 661 9.23 15.09 -22.27
C ASN A 661 9.41 13.80 -23.09
N HIS A 662 10.36 12.99 -22.67
CA HIS A 662 10.58 11.66 -23.20
C HIS A 662 11.13 10.78 -22.09
N TYR A 663 10.24 9.98 -21.49
CA TYR A 663 10.57 9.17 -20.32
C TYR A 663 10.43 7.68 -20.61
N LEU A 664 11.31 6.92 -20.01
CA LEU A 664 11.25 5.47 -19.93
C LEU A 664 11.33 5.08 -18.45
N ASN A 665 10.42 4.23 -18.01
CA ASN A 665 10.45 3.66 -16.67
C ASN A 665 10.26 2.15 -16.69
N SER A 666 10.81 1.47 -15.71
CA SER A 666 10.59 0.05 -15.52
C SER A 666 10.70 -0.32 -14.04
N SER A 667 9.92 -1.31 -13.65
CA SER A 667 10.00 -2.00 -12.38
C SER A 667 10.03 -3.50 -12.64
N THR A 668 11.14 -4.14 -12.31
CA THR A 668 11.35 -5.58 -12.52
C THR A 668 11.62 -6.27 -11.19
N ILE A 669 10.84 -7.30 -10.90
CA ILE A 669 10.97 -8.17 -9.73
C ILE A 669 11.40 -9.54 -10.23
N VAL A 670 12.48 -10.08 -9.67
CA VAL A 670 12.96 -11.43 -9.95
C VAL A 670 13.01 -12.21 -8.64
N ARG A 671 12.48 -13.43 -8.64
CA ARG A 671 12.42 -14.29 -7.46
C ARG A 671 12.86 -15.71 -7.80
N SER A 672 13.57 -16.38 -6.92
CA SER A 672 13.83 -17.81 -7.02
C SER A 672 12.60 -18.62 -6.63
N ARG A 673 12.52 -19.89 -7.07
CA ARG A 673 11.51 -20.84 -6.55
C ARG A 673 11.63 -20.93 -5.03
N GLY A 674 10.49 -20.76 -4.32
CA GLY A 674 10.46 -20.73 -2.85
C GLY A 674 10.94 -19.42 -2.24
N ASN A 675 11.08 -18.35 -3.05
CA ASN A 675 11.36 -16.96 -2.61
C ASN A 675 12.59 -16.80 -1.70
N ARG A 676 13.60 -17.67 -1.86
CA ARG A 676 14.85 -17.61 -1.05
C ARG A 676 15.78 -16.48 -1.46
N VAL A 677 15.85 -16.21 -2.74
CA VAL A 677 16.67 -15.13 -3.30
C VAL A 677 15.83 -14.38 -4.30
N GLY A 678 15.94 -13.08 -4.28
CA GLY A 678 15.29 -12.24 -5.27
C GLY A 678 15.90 -10.84 -5.34
N GLY A 679 15.42 -10.09 -6.29
CA GLY A 679 15.82 -8.70 -6.48
C GLY A 679 14.74 -7.89 -7.14
N ILE A 680 14.79 -6.59 -6.92
CA ILE A 680 13.92 -5.59 -7.52
C ILE A 680 14.82 -4.56 -8.17
N TYR A 681 14.56 -4.25 -9.43
CA TYR A 681 15.21 -3.17 -10.13
C TYR A 681 14.18 -2.20 -10.69
N ASN A 682 14.21 -0.96 -10.22
CA ASN A 682 13.34 0.12 -10.69
C ASN A 682 14.19 1.24 -11.27
N PHE A 683 13.77 1.80 -12.41
CA PHE A 683 14.41 2.99 -12.93
C PHE A 683 13.42 3.94 -13.60
N ASN A 684 13.77 5.23 -13.59
CA ASN A 684 13.18 6.29 -14.38
C ASN A 684 14.29 6.99 -15.16
N TYR A 685 14.17 7.02 -16.48
CA TYR A 685 15.16 7.54 -17.41
C TYR A 685 14.59 8.66 -18.25
N ASP A 686 15.24 9.81 -18.25
CA ASP A 686 14.93 10.95 -19.12
C ASP A 686 15.75 10.83 -20.40
N VAL A 687 15.11 10.43 -21.50
CA VAL A 687 15.76 10.19 -22.79
C VAL A 687 16.26 11.50 -23.43
N LEU A 688 15.56 12.63 -23.20
CA LEU A 688 15.98 13.93 -23.75
C LEU A 688 17.25 14.46 -23.07
N LYS A 689 17.42 14.18 -21.80
CA LYS A 689 18.57 14.64 -21.02
C LYS A 689 19.64 13.56 -20.85
N ASP A 690 19.44 12.39 -21.48
CA ASP A 690 20.34 11.23 -21.44
C ASP A 690 20.77 10.87 -20.03
N ARG A 691 19.81 10.74 -19.09
CA ARG A 691 20.14 10.47 -17.69
C ARG A 691 19.08 9.69 -16.95
N PHE A 692 19.54 8.90 -15.99
CA PHE A 692 18.65 8.31 -15.00
C PHE A 692 18.25 9.39 -13.97
N MET A 693 16.93 9.57 -13.80
CA MET A 693 16.38 10.38 -12.74
C MET A 693 16.34 9.61 -11.42
N GLN A 694 16.09 8.31 -11.51
CA GLN A 694 16.11 7.39 -10.39
C GLN A 694 16.58 6.01 -10.85
N GLN A 695 17.38 5.38 -10.02
CA GLN A 695 17.65 3.94 -10.07
C GLN A 695 17.51 3.39 -8.66
N ARG A 696 16.85 2.26 -8.52
CA ARG A 696 16.73 1.53 -7.27
C ARG A 696 17.02 0.06 -7.54
N PHE A 697 18.00 -0.46 -6.87
CA PHE A 697 18.33 -1.87 -6.89
C PHE A 697 18.20 -2.41 -5.48
N MET A 698 17.39 -3.44 -5.30
CA MET A 698 17.26 -4.17 -4.05
C MET A 698 17.51 -5.65 -4.32
N ALA A 699 18.38 -6.26 -3.52
CA ALA A 699 18.57 -7.70 -3.49
C ALA A 699 18.22 -8.23 -2.10
N TYR A 700 17.60 -9.40 -2.05
CA TYR A 700 17.28 -10.03 -0.79
C TYR A 700 17.61 -11.52 -0.76
N TYR A 701 17.91 -11.99 0.43
CA TYR A 701 18.11 -13.42 0.73
C TYR A 701 17.26 -13.80 1.93
N ASN A 702 16.37 -14.77 1.75
CA ASN A 702 15.52 -15.33 2.78
C ASN A 702 16.03 -16.71 3.17
N ALA A 703 16.41 -16.85 4.42
CA ALA A 703 16.67 -18.13 5.06
C ALA A 703 15.40 -18.60 5.79
N GLN A 704 15.49 -19.79 6.42
CA GLN A 704 14.38 -20.35 7.19
C GLN A 704 13.86 -19.40 8.29
N CYS A 705 14.76 -18.75 9.01
CA CYS A 705 14.46 -17.98 10.21
C CYS A 705 14.83 -16.50 10.12
N CYS A 706 15.41 -16.05 9.02
CA CYS A 706 15.82 -14.68 8.83
C CYS A 706 15.92 -14.28 7.36
N GLY A 707 15.73 -13.02 7.08
CA GLY A 707 15.95 -12.40 5.78
C GLY A 707 16.94 -11.25 5.88
N VAL A 708 17.66 -11.00 4.80
CA VAL A 708 18.53 -9.84 4.64
C VAL A 708 18.19 -9.21 3.32
N SER A 709 17.99 -7.90 3.31
CA SER A 709 17.88 -7.12 2.07
C SER A 709 18.90 -5.99 2.05
N VAL A 710 19.44 -5.77 0.89
CA VAL A 710 20.38 -4.69 0.60
C VAL A 710 19.77 -3.85 -0.51
N GLU A 711 19.66 -2.57 -0.28
CA GLU A 711 19.10 -1.61 -1.22
C GLU A 711 20.12 -0.52 -1.54
N TYR A 712 20.28 -0.27 -2.84
CA TYR A 712 21.03 0.87 -3.35
C TYR A 712 20.12 1.70 -4.24
N GLN A 713 20.07 3.01 -3.99
CA GLN A 713 19.20 3.93 -4.70
C GLN A 713 19.96 5.19 -5.09
N THR A 714 19.74 5.68 -6.30
CA THR A 714 20.27 6.98 -6.76
C THR A 714 19.13 7.86 -7.24
N PHE A 715 19.17 9.12 -6.87
CA PHE A 715 18.30 10.18 -7.37
C PHE A 715 19.12 11.24 -8.05
N ASN A 716 18.66 11.70 -9.20
CA ASN A 716 19.26 12.80 -9.93
C ASN A 716 18.19 13.84 -10.30
N PHE A 717 18.13 14.88 -9.51
CA PHE A 717 17.18 15.98 -9.73
C PHE A 717 17.82 17.19 -10.40
N VAL A 718 19.07 17.10 -10.81
CA VAL A 718 19.78 18.19 -11.50
C VAL A 718 18.97 18.66 -12.70
N GLY A 719 18.60 19.93 -12.74
CA GLY A 719 17.82 20.55 -13.83
C GLY A 719 16.28 20.51 -13.68
N LEU A 720 15.72 19.80 -12.68
CA LEU A 720 14.35 20.08 -12.24
C LEU A 720 14.31 21.35 -11.38
N GLY A 721 15.43 21.71 -10.76
CA GLY A 721 15.59 22.83 -9.83
C GLY A 721 15.89 24.20 -10.46
N SER A 722 16.17 24.31 -11.76
CA SER A 722 16.53 25.60 -12.39
C SER A 722 15.40 26.64 -12.37
N ARG A 723 14.16 26.22 -12.14
CA ARG A 723 12.99 27.09 -11.97
C ARG A 723 12.57 27.31 -10.50
N LEU A 724 13.23 26.63 -9.56
CA LEU A 724 12.79 26.52 -8.16
C LEU A 724 13.67 27.33 -7.18
N GLY A 725 14.56 28.19 -7.66
CA GLY A 725 15.45 28.99 -6.82
C GLY A 725 16.73 28.25 -6.37
N ARG A 726 17.61 28.94 -5.62
CA ARG A 726 18.90 28.42 -5.14
C ARG A 726 18.76 27.19 -4.23
N ARG A 727 17.70 27.14 -3.41
CA ARG A 727 17.44 26.07 -2.44
C ARG A 727 16.94 24.77 -3.06
N ALA A 728 16.39 24.81 -4.25
CA ALA A 728 15.89 23.66 -4.97
C ALA A 728 16.95 22.99 -5.87
N ARG A 729 18.21 23.36 -5.77
CA ARG A 729 19.31 22.62 -6.39
C ARG A 729 19.51 21.31 -5.64
N MET A 730 18.87 20.27 -6.13
CA MET A 730 19.10 18.95 -5.58
C MET A 730 20.36 18.33 -6.15
N PRO A 731 21.30 17.97 -5.29
CA PRO A 731 22.42 17.14 -5.68
C PRO A 731 21.94 15.74 -6.08
N VAL A 732 22.81 14.99 -6.74
CA VAL A 732 22.60 13.54 -6.92
C VAL A 732 22.67 12.89 -5.54
N ASP A 733 21.56 12.36 -5.04
CA ASP A 733 21.55 11.64 -3.77
C ASP A 733 21.73 10.14 -4.02
N LYS A 734 22.68 9.53 -3.34
CA LYS A 734 22.95 8.10 -3.37
C LYS A 734 22.65 7.55 -1.98
N ARG A 735 21.78 6.57 -1.91
CA ARG A 735 21.34 5.95 -0.65
C ARG A 735 21.69 4.48 -0.62
N PHE A 736 22.12 4.03 0.53
CA PHE A 736 22.39 2.63 0.82
C PHE A 736 21.69 2.24 2.10
N ASN A 737 20.90 1.17 2.05
CA ASN A 737 20.15 0.65 3.19
C ASN A 737 20.38 -0.85 3.31
N ILE A 738 20.47 -1.31 4.55
CA ILE A 738 20.46 -2.74 4.88
C ILE A 738 19.30 -2.97 5.85
N ALA A 739 18.47 -3.96 5.54
CA ALA A 739 17.39 -4.37 6.43
C ALA A 739 17.49 -5.87 6.74
N PHE A 740 17.11 -6.24 7.96
CA PHE A 740 17.07 -7.60 8.45
C PHE A 740 15.63 -7.95 8.82
N THR A 741 15.23 -9.18 8.53
CA THR A 741 13.95 -9.73 8.96
C THR A 741 14.21 -10.96 9.81
N LEU A 742 13.61 -11.03 10.99
CA LEU A 742 13.68 -12.19 11.87
C LEU A 742 12.31 -12.85 11.91
N ALA A 743 12.25 -14.13 11.56
CA ALA A 743 11.01 -14.91 11.58
C ALA A 743 10.46 -14.96 13.02
N GLY A 744 9.16 -14.71 13.17
CA GLY A 744 8.48 -14.73 14.47
C GLY A 744 8.66 -13.45 15.31
N ILE A 745 9.57 -12.54 14.93
CA ILE A 745 9.78 -11.26 15.65
C ILE A 745 9.26 -10.08 14.82
N GLY A 746 9.04 -10.26 13.51
CA GLY A 746 8.56 -9.25 12.59
C GLY A 746 9.57 -8.90 11.50
N SER A 747 9.10 -8.22 10.46
CA SER A 747 9.96 -7.73 9.39
C SER A 747 10.40 -6.30 9.70
N PHE A 748 11.70 -6.08 9.62
CA PHE A 748 12.32 -4.77 9.73
C PHE A 748 12.00 -3.87 8.51
N SER A 749 11.38 -4.43 7.47
CA SER A 749 10.97 -3.71 6.26
C SER A 749 9.77 -2.79 6.49
N ASN A 750 8.89 -3.09 7.43
CA ASN A 750 7.77 -2.21 7.77
C ASN A 750 8.22 -0.89 8.41
N PHE A 751 9.43 -0.85 8.96
CA PHE A 751 10.03 0.36 9.46
C PHE A 751 10.41 1.32 8.31
N PHE A 752 10.97 0.80 7.22
CA PHE A 752 11.22 1.59 6.01
C PHE A 752 9.93 1.94 5.26
N GLY A 753 8.91 1.08 5.28
CA GLY A 753 7.58 1.35 4.73
C GLY A 753 6.84 2.47 5.45
N ALA A 754 7.02 2.61 6.77
CA ALA A 754 6.47 3.74 7.54
C ALA A 754 7.13 5.09 7.16
N PHE A 755 8.41 5.06 6.73
CA PHE A 755 9.11 6.25 6.23
C PHE A 755 8.79 6.56 4.76
N PHE A 756 8.42 5.57 3.96
CA PHE A 756 8.41 5.66 2.50
C PHE A 756 7.05 5.37 1.87
N GLY A 757 5.98 5.38 2.65
CA GLY A 757 4.63 5.13 2.15
C GLY A 757 4.38 3.64 1.90
N SER A 758 3.51 3.05 2.68
CA SER A 758 3.10 1.63 2.61
C SER A 758 2.28 1.27 1.36
N GLU A 759 2.13 2.14 0.37
CA GLU A 759 1.30 1.88 -0.81
C GLU A 759 1.97 1.05 -1.91
N GLU A 760 3.30 0.92 -1.94
CA GLU A 760 3.98 0.16 -3.00
C GLU A 760 4.19 -1.35 -2.70
N LEU A 761 3.80 -1.84 -1.53
CA LEU A 761 3.99 -3.25 -1.13
C LEU A 761 2.70 -4.02 -0.81
N ARG A 762 1.53 -3.50 -1.22
CA ARG A 762 0.27 -4.26 -1.18
C ARG A 762 -0.11 -4.83 -2.54
#